data_432b37c91b618877412c9f0d38f340bd
#
_entry.id   432b37c91b618877412c9f0d38f340bd
#
_cell.length_a   1.000
_cell.length_b   1.000
_cell.length_c   1.000
_cell.angle_alpha   90.00
_cell.angle_beta   90.00
_cell.angle_gamma   90.00
#
_symmetry.space_group_name_H-M   'P 1'
#
loop_
_entity.id
_entity.type
_entity.pdbx_description
1 polymer ?
#
loop_
_entity_poly.entity_id
_entity_poly.type
_entity_poly.pdbx_seq_one_letter_code
_entity_poly.pdbx_strand_id
1 'polypeptide(L)'
;MKIEKISQIPGVGSKVAEKLIKYLGSEEETIKAIMEADIAKLMSVPGIGQSLATRIVRNAYSIIEGVSLEEVLKTADAKKMYERILDIIRGYTKTSYSKNKLTLYFPLPPRKINVILERLNYFSEAKELVEKLDEKTLNEISEALSKIRPLRPEKLERRVGDRVILTDDEEVYNKLHELELDKLTNIFLVKPGERLEEYVQSYDLVLFISSGVPYNTAIDYAFNAEVLGKEASMEFLLPELFISFYSLNYEVIRTACELGKHIHSLPNKSAIEKFRNRIDLVALNEVKNLLSALTEDGEIREGYDEELDRLRTAIRELQAVISDLEVQINDEVKERIAERKIVIEGERLLDILKEAIASGAGEESLRSVFPELSGELLEIITEVCQKAEDNLCKMLKLTGEELEFVEELFPRDLILPIQADRRKVSLLEDFLRKEYTLRRYKILREIALKLHELRSAVEEAVKALLDFDLFFAVGRFAKDYSLNVPTLNEKYVGIGFANGRNLFLRELELKSKIKVVPVNYVIGDVPIQPPNTNKERIIVLSGANSGGKTTLLNLIAQIVILAQMGFPVPAEEVYMCPFDEIYLFSRSRGIMDAGAFEATLKNFAKVITSPKKKLVLVDELEAITEPGAAAKVIAGILELLYASKNTCAIFISHLAEEVMKVVKVPVRVDGIEASGLDENLNLIVDRNPIYNYLARSTPELIVERLYHLSKGNEREVYKKLLEEFGGRKAR
;
A
#
# COMPACT_ATOMS: atom_id res chain seq x y z
N MET A 1 8.40 -11.32 23.59
CA MET A 1 7.87 -12.71 23.54
C MET A 1 7.68 -13.06 22.08
N LYS A 2 8.11 -14.23 21.58
CA LYS A 2 7.82 -14.60 20.18
C LYS A 2 6.41 -15.22 20.12
N ILE A 3 5.65 -14.84 19.10
CA ILE A 3 4.37 -15.49 18.81
C ILE A 3 4.70 -16.74 17.97
N GLU A 4 4.41 -17.90 18.51
CA GLU A 4 4.66 -19.19 17.83
C GLU A 4 3.40 -19.74 17.17
N LYS A 5 2.22 -19.33 17.67
CA LYS A 5 0.91 -19.76 17.15
C LYS A 5 -0.06 -18.59 17.10
N ILE A 6 -0.85 -18.53 16.04
CA ILE A 6 -1.89 -17.49 15.85
C ILE A 6 -2.92 -17.51 16.97
N SER A 7 -3.22 -18.67 17.51
CA SER A 7 -4.16 -18.85 18.64
C SER A 7 -3.73 -18.16 19.94
N GLN A 8 -2.45 -17.75 20.07
CA GLN A 8 -1.96 -16.97 21.20
C GLN A 8 -2.41 -15.51 21.15
N ILE A 9 -2.90 -15.03 19.99
CA ILE A 9 -3.30 -13.62 19.81
C ILE A 9 -4.73 -13.44 20.35
N PRO A 10 -4.94 -12.57 21.37
CA PRO A 10 -6.26 -12.32 21.92
C PRO A 10 -7.24 -11.83 20.85
N GLY A 11 -8.44 -12.41 20.82
CA GLY A 11 -9.47 -12.08 19.84
C GLY A 11 -9.36 -12.82 18.50
N VAL A 12 -8.41 -13.74 18.36
CA VAL A 12 -8.35 -14.70 17.26
C VAL A 12 -8.88 -16.04 17.74
N GLY A 13 -10.16 -16.30 17.48
CA GLY A 13 -10.75 -17.61 17.75
C GLY A 13 -10.31 -18.67 16.71
N SER A 14 -10.51 -19.97 17.02
CA SER A 14 -10.12 -21.08 16.14
C SER A 14 -10.60 -20.91 14.70
N LYS A 15 -11.86 -20.52 14.51
CA LYS A 15 -12.44 -20.28 13.17
C LYS A 15 -11.73 -19.15 12.38
N VAL A 16 -11.25 -18.12 13.05
CA VAL A 16 -10.52 -17.01 12.42
C VAL A 16 -9.10 -17.45 12.08
N ALA A 17 -8.46 -18.19 12.99
CA ALA A 17 -7.13 -18.76 12.78
C ALA A 17 -7.10 -19.71 11.57
N GLU A 18 -8.04 -20.68 11.53
CA GLU A 18 -8.17 -21.63 10.41
C GLU A 18 -8.39 -20.93 9.07
N LYS A 19 -9.24 -19.88 9.04
CA LYS A 19 -9.44 -19.07 7.83
C LYS A 19 -8.17 -18.37 7.40
N LEU A 20 -7.46 -17.71 8.32
CA LEU A 20 -6.21 -17.02 8.03
C LEU A 20 -5.17 -17.97 7.45
N ILE A 21 -4.95 -19.13 8.10
CA ILE A 21 -4.00 -20.14 7.63
C ILE A 21 -4.37 -20.67 6.25
N LYS A 22 -5.65 -21.00 6.04
CA LYS A 22 -6.13 -21.54 4.77
C LYS A 22 -5.92 -20.57 3.60
N TYR A 23 -6.18 -19.28 3.80
CA TYR A 23 -6.11 -18.29 2.72
C TYR A 23 -4.72 -17.67 2.55
N LEU A 24 -3.90 -17.64 3.59
CA LEU A 24 -2.54 -17.07 3.53
C LEU A 24 -1.45 -18.14 3.32
N GLY A 25 -1.83 -19.41 3.23
CA GLY A 25 -0.97 -20.53 2.87
C GLY A 25 -0.40 -21.29 4.06
N SER A 26 0.10 -20.61 5.11
CA SER A 26 0.65 -21.27 6.30
C SER A 26 0.47 -20.45 7.57
N GLU A 27 0.68 -21.06 8.73
CA GLU A 27 0.69 -20.36 10.03
C GLU A 27 1.86 -19.37 10.10
N GLU A 28 3.02 -19.74 9.55
CA GLU A 28 4.22 -18.90 9.53
C GLU A 28 4.01 -17.64 8.66
N GLU A 29 3.45 -17.79 7.47
CA GLU A 29 3.13 -16.64 6.61
C GLU A 29 2.06 -15.73 7.21
N THR A 30 1.10 -16.31 7.91
CA THR A 30 0.08 -15.54 8.62
C THR A 30 0.70 -14.74 9.77
N ILE A 31 1.57 -15.36 10.57
CA ILE A 31 2.30 -14.68 11.64
C ILE A 31 3.18 -13.57 11.04
N LYS A 32 3.87 -13.84 9.94
CA LYS A 32 4.69 -12.85 9.24
C LYS A 32 3.85 -11.64 8.79
N ALA A 33 2.71 -11.86 8.15
CA ALA A 33 1.81 -10.78 7.74
C ALA A 33 1.30 -9.95 8.93
N ILE A 34 0.97 -10.60 10.06
CA ILE A 34 0.56 -9.92 11.30
C ILE A 34 1.73 -9.10 11.86
N MET A 35 2.93 -9.65 11.89
CA MET A 35 4.13 -8.99 12.40
C MET A 35 4.57 -7.80 11.55
N GLU A 36 4.37 -7.88 10.26
CA GLU A 36 4.65 -6.80 9.31
C GLU A 36 3.54 -5.73 9.28
N ALA A 37 2.47 -5.94 10.05
CA ALA A 37 1.27 -5.10 10.05
C ALA A 37 0.62 -4.98 8.66
N ASP A 38 0.71 -6.04 7.86
CA ASP A 38 0.11 -6.10 6.54
C ASP A 38 -1.40 -6.32 6.63
N ILE A 39 -2.11 -5.24 7.01
CA ILE A 39 -3.56 -5.26 7.14
C ILE A 39 -4.24 -5.54 5.80
N ALA A 40 -3.63 -5.13 4.69
CA ALA A 40 -4.19 -5.39 3.36
C ALA A 40 -4.22 -6.90 3.06
N LYS A 41 -3.12 -7.62 3.33
CA LYS A 41 -3.03 -9.07 3.21
C LYS A 41 -4.02 -9.78 4.14
N LEU A 42 -4.18 -9.30 5.37
CA LEU A 42 -5.17 -9.85 6.31
C LEU A 42 -6.62 -9.61 5.84
N MET A 43 -6.92 -8.45 5.26
CA MET A 43 -8.24 -8.11 4.72
C MET A 43 -8.61 -8.87 3.44
N SER A 44 -7.64 -9.44 2.72
CA SER A 44 -7.93 -10.28 1.56
C SER A 44 -8.62 -11.60 1.94
N VAL A 45 -8.57 -11.96 3.22
CA VAL A 45 -9.24 -13.16 3.75
C VAL A 45 -10.74 -12.90 3.93
N PRO A 46 -11.64 -13.70 3.31
CA PRO A 46 -13.09 -13.50 3.38
C PRO A 46 -13.61 -13.45 4.82
N GLY A 47 -14.31 -12.36 5.15
CA GLY A 47 -14.88 -12.13 6.48
C GLY A 47 -13.95 -11.46 7.49
N ILE A 48 -12.76 -11.03 7.07
CA ILE A 48 -11.87 -10.20 7.88
C ILE A 48 -11.91 -8.77 7.35
N GLY A 49 -12.66 -7.91 8.03
CA GLY A 49 -12.71 -6.47 7.74
C GLY A 49 -11.56 -5.71 8.42
N GLN A 50 -11.38 -4.45 8.02
CA GLN A 50 -10.30 -3.57 8.50
C GLN A 50 -10.22 -3.50 10.04
N SER A 51 -11.36 -3.36 10.72
CA SER A 51 -11.42 -3.27 12.20
C SER A 51 -10.88 -4.53 12.87
N LEU A 52 -11.22 -5.72 12.36
CA LEU A 52 -10.74 -6.99 12.89
C LEU A 52 -9.25 -7.19 12.60
N ALA A 53 -8.80 -6.93 11.37
CA ALA A 53 -7.40 -7.01 10.98
C ALA A 53 -6.52 -6.08 11.84
N THR A 54 -6.90 -4.81 11.99
CA THR A 54 -6.20 -3.84 12.85
C THR A 54 -6.14 -4.30 14.31
N ARG A 55 -7.22 -4.89 14.83
CA ARG A 55 -7.27 -5.42 16.21
C ARG A 55 -6.33 -6.62 16.38
N ILE A 56 -6.30 -7.54 15.42
CA ILE A 56 -5.41 -8.71 15.44
C ILE A 56 -3.94 -8.24 15.50
N VAL A 57 -3.56 -7.34 14.60
CA VAL A 57 -2.21 -6.78 14.54
C VAL A 57 -1.84 -6.08 15.85
N ARG A 58 -2.69 -5.21 16.37
CA ARG A 58 -2.45 -4.50 17.63
C ARG A 58 -2.31 -5.46 18.82
N ASN A 59 -3.15 -6.48 18.90
CA ASN A 59 -3.08 -7.48 19.96
C ASN A 59 -1.80 -8.32 19.88
N ALA A 60 -1.36 -8.66 18.68
CA ALA A 60 -0.08 -9.36 18.47
C ALA A 60 1.11 -8.49 18.95
N TYR A 61 1.12 -7.21 18.57
CA TYR A 61 2.13 -6.27 19.05
C TYR A 61 2.08 -6.06 20.56
N SER A 62 0.88 -6.08 21.15
CA SER A 62 0.73 -6.00 22.61
C SER A 62 1.39 -7.19 23.32
N ILE A 63 1.38 -8.38 22.74
CA ILE A 63 2.07 -9.57 23.28
C ILE A 63 3.59 -9.39 23.18
N ILE A 64 4.08 -8.92 22.04
CA ILE A 64 5.52 -8.72 21.79
C ILE A 64 6.10 -7.67 22.73
N GLU A 65 5.42 -6.52 22.80
CA GLU A 65 5.81 -5.44 23.67
C GLU A 65 5.51 -5.75 25.16
N GLY A 66 4.66 -6.73 25.46
CA GLY A 66 4.19 -7.02 26.82
C GLY A 66 3.39 -5.85 27.42
N VAL A 67 2.73 -5.05 26.56
CA VAL A 67 1.95 -3.87 26.94
C VAL A 67 0.73 -3.76 26.05
N SER A 68 -0.43 -3.46 26.63
CA SER A 68 -1.64 -3.13 25.87
C SER A 68 -1.98 -1.65 25.97
N LEU A 69 -2.71 -1.15 24.96
CA LEU A 69 -3.24 0.23 24.99
C LEU A 69 -4.06 0.49 26.25
N GLU A 70 -4.85 -0.50 26.69
CA GLU A 70 -5.73 -0.48 27.87
C GLU A 70 -4.96 -0.43 29.18
N GLU A 71 -3.69 -0.83 29.16
CA GLU A 71 -2.85 -0.71 30.34
C GLU A 71 -2.50 0.74 30.64
N VAL A 72 -2.32 1.56 29.62
CA VAL A 72 -1.93 2.97 29.75
C VAL A 72 -3.15 3.89 29.69
N LEU A 73 -4.01 3.75 28.67
CA LEU A 73 -5.21 4.59 28.51
C LEU A 73 -6.42 3.94 29.18
N LYS A 74 -6.72 4.40 30.39
CA LYS A 74 -7.70 3.75 31.27
C LYS A 74 -9.15 4.11 30.99
N THR A 75 -9.41 5.25 30.37
CA THR A 75 -10.77 5.77 30.13
C THR A 75 -11.12 5.78 28.64
N ALA A 76 -12.41 5.75 28.33
CA ALA A 76 -12.90 5.87 26.97
C ALA A 76 -12.49 7.22 26.32
N ASP A 77 -12.47 8.30 27.11
CA ASP A 77 -12.12 9.62 26.60
C ASP A 77 -10.62 9.73 26.31
N ALA A 78 -9.75 9.10 27.12
CA ALA A 78 -8.32 9.01 26.81
C ALA A 78 -8.07 8.23 25.51
N LYS A 79 -8.82 7.15 25.26
CA LYS A 79 -8.75 6.39 24.00
C LYS A 79 -9.26 7.22 22.82
N LYS A 80 -10.37 7.96 22.98
CA LYS A 80 -10.87 8.87 21.93
C LYS A 80 -9.87 9.98 21.62
N MET A 81 -9.19 10.53 22.63
CA MET A 81 -8.11 11.50 22.44
C MET A 81 -6.98 10.93 21.58
N TYR A 82 -6.52 9.74 21.91
CA TYR A 82 -5.50 9.01 21.13
C TYR A 82 -5.94 8.78 19.67
N GLU A 83 -7.16 8.24 19.44
CA GLU A 83 -7.64 8.00 18.07
C GLU A 83 -7.73 9.30 17.25
N ARG A 84 -8.18 10.40 17.87
CA ARG A 84 -8.22 11.70 17.18
C ARG A 84 -6.83 12.25 16.84
N ILE A 85 -5.83 12.01 17.69
CA ILE A 85 -4.43 12.33 17.39
C ILE A 85 -3.95 11.49 16.19
N LEU A 86 -4.25 10.18 16.20
CA LEU A 86 -3.92 9.32 15.07
C LEU A 86 -4.56 9.79 13.76
N ASP A 87 -5.81 10.26 13.80
CA ASP A 87 -6.51 10.73 12.61
C ASP A 87 -5.84 11.95 11.97
N ILE A 88 -5.32 12.87 12.80
CA ILE A 88 -4.52 14.00 12.30
C ILE A 88 -3.25 13.48 11.59
N ILE A 89 -2.52 12.55 12.21
CA ILE A 89 -1.27 12.02 11.64
C ILE A 89 -1.56 11.18 10.37
N ARG A 90 -2.66 10.41 10.34
CA ARG A 90 -3.13 9.67 9.16
C ARG A 90 -3.36 10.58 7.95
N GLY A 91 -3.72 11.84 8.16
CA GLY A 91 -3.86 12.84 7.09
C GLY A 91 -2.56 13.13 6.35
N TYR A 92 -1.41 12.88 6.96
CA TYR A 92 -0.08 13.06 6.36
C TYR A 92 0.44 11.82 5.65
N THR A 93 0.02 10.62 6.04
CA THR A 93 0.45 9.38 5.37
C THR A 93 -0.18 9.24 3.99
N LYS A 94 0.58 8.73 3.04
CA LYS A 94 0.13 8.56 1.64
C LYS A 94 -0.35 7.15 1.36
N THR A 95 0.24 6.16 2.02
CA THR A 95 -0.08 4.74 1.79
C THR A 95 -1.05 4.19 2.83
N SER A 96 -1.87 3.22 2.44
CA SER A 96 -2.73 2.46 3.37
C SER A 96 -1.90 1.67 4.39
N TYR A 97 -0.73 1.19 3.97
CA TYR A 97 0.22 0.50 4.85
C TYR A 97 0.64 1.38 6.03
N SER A 98 1.10 2.61 5.77
CA SER A 98 1.53 3.54 6.82
C SER A 98 0.39 3.98 7.71
N LYS A 99 -0.83 4.21 7.15
CA LYS A 99 -2.04 4.48 7.94
C LYS A 99 -2.31 3.40 8.97
N ASN A 100 -2.15 2.16 8.56
CA ASN A 100 -2.38 0.99 9.40
C ASN A 100 -1.24 0.80 10.41
N LYS A 101 0.00 0.91 9.97
CA LYS A 101 1.19 0.76 10.81
C LYS A 101 1.24 1.80 11.94
N LEU A 102 0.71 3.00 11.71
CA LEU A 102 0.59 4.04 12.74
C LEU A 102 -0.16 3.56 13.99
N THR A 103 -1.10 2.61 13.87
CA THR A 103 -1.85 2.07 15.03
C THR A 103 -0.99 1.25 15.99
N LEU A 104 0.24 0.89 15.59
CA LEU A 104 1.21 0.19 16.44
C LEU A 104 1.97 1.14 17.38
N TYR A 105 1.89 2.44 17.10
CA TYR A 105 2.48 3.48 17.93
C TYR A 105 1.45 3.95 18.95
N PHE A 106 1.20 3.14 19.98
CA PHE A 106 0.39 3.52 21.11
C PHE A 106 1.26 3.94 22.32
N PRO A 107 0.72 4.69 23.28
CA PRO A 107 1.45 5.13 24.46
C PRO A 107 2.00 3.94 25.27
N LEU A 108 3.28 3.98 25.60
CA LEU A 108 3.97 2.96 26.37
C LEU A 108 4.21 3.41 27.82
N PRO A 109 4.18 2.50 28.82
CA PRO A 109 4.43 2.81 30.20
C PRO A 109 5.92 3.05 30.49
N PRO A 110 6.29 3.63 31.66
CA PRO A 110 7.69 3.95 32.05
C PRO A 110 8.66 2.78 31.87
N ARG A 111 8.25 1.55 32.17
CA ARG A 111 9.10 0.36 32.01
C ARG A 111 9.61 0.14 30.57
N LYS A 112 9.03 0.85 29.59
CA LYS A 112 9.43 0.84 28.17
C LYS A 112 10.10 2.15 27.73
N ILE A 113 10.68 2.90 28.65
CA ILE A 113 11.27 4.21 28.35
C ILE A 113 12.33 4.16 27.25
N ASN A 114 13.12 3.09 27.20
CA ASN A 114 14.14 2.94 26.14
C ASN A 114 13.50 2.90 24.75
N VAL A 115 12.38 2.17 24.57
CA VAL A 115 11.64 2.11 23.31
C VAL A 115 11.03 3.48 22.98
N ILE A 116 10.52 4.19 23.99
CA ILE A 116 9.99 5.55 23.80
C ILE A 116 11.10 6.48 23.29
N LEU A 117 12.29 6.44 23.92
CA LEU A 117 13.43 7.28 23.54
C LEU A 117 13.96 6.93 22.14
N GLU A 118 14.04 5.66 21.79
CA GLU A 118 14.41 5.22 20.44
C GLU A 118 13.42 5.76 19.38
N ARG A 119 12.12 5.68 19.64
CA ARG A 119 11.09 6.25 18.76
C ARG A 119 11.19 7.78 18.67
N LEU A 120 11.42 8.47 19.79
CA LEU A 120 11.64 9.93 19.82
C LEU A 120 12.84 10.35 18.98
N ASN A 121 13.97 9.65 19.10
CA ASN A 121 15.15 9.91 18.28
C ASN A 121 14.86 9.67 16.80
N TYR A 122 14.20 8.58 16.46
CA TYR A 122 13.84 8.25 15.09
C TYR A 122 12.95 9.34 14.45
N PHE A 123 11.92 9.80 15.13
CA PHE A 123 11.03 10.84 14.62
C PHE A 123 11.58 12.26 14.77
N SER A 124 12.56 12.48 15.64
CA SER A 124 13.35 13.72 15.65
C SER A 124 14.15 13.87 14.36
N GLU A 125 14.81 12.80 13.90
CA GLU A 125 15.49 12.79 12.60
C GLU A 125 14.53 13.04 11.43
N ALA A 126 13.29 12.54 11.50
CA ALA A 126 12.25 12.81 10.50
C ALA A 126 11.89 14.30 10.44
N LYS A 127 11.68 14.93 11.61
CA LYS A 127 11.40 16.36 11.70
C LYS A 127 12.55 17.18 11.11
N GLU A 128 13.78 16.93 11.55
CA GLU A 128 14.97 17.65 11.07
C GLU A 128 15.19 17.49 9.57
N LEU A 129 14.89 16.30 9.02
CA LEU A 129 14.95 16.08 7.58
C LEU A 129 13.96 16.98 6.85
N VAL A 130 12.69 16.95 7.25
CA VAL A 130 11.60 17.69 6.61
C VAL A 130 11.80 19.21 6.75
N GLU A 131 12.35 19.70 7.85
CA GLU A 131 12.67 21.11 8.05
C GLU A 131 13.78 21.64 7.12
N LYS A 132 14.72 20.77 6.72
CA LYS A 132 15.84 21.11 5.83
C LYS A 132 15.47 21.07 4.35
N LEU A 133 14.37 20.42 3.99
CA LEU A 133 13.93 20.29 2.62
C LEU A 133 13.00 21.45 2.22
N ASP A 134 13.15 21.90 0.98
CA ASP A 134 12.27 22.89 0.39
C ASP A 134 10.89 22.29 0.06
N GLU A 135 9.87 23.12 -0.05
CA GLU A 135 8.49 22.67 -0.28
C GLU A 135 8.32 21.94 -1.63
N LYS A 136 9.14 22.26 -2.64
CA LYS A 136 9.12 21.56 -3.92
C LYS A 136 9.51 20.09 -3.76
N THR A 137 10.67 19.83 -3.14
CA THR A 137 11.17 18.47 -2.86
C THR A 137 10.21 17.70 -1.95
N LEU A 138 9.62 18.36 -0.94
CA LEU A 138 8.63 17.73 -0.05
C LEU A 138 7.37 17.29 -0.82
N ASN A 139 6.93 18.07 -1.80
CA ASN A 139 5.77 17.75 -2.63
C ASN A 139 6.10 16.63 -3.63
N GLU A 140 7.27 16.63 -4.26
CA GLU A 140 7.74 15.58 -5.15
C GLU A 140 7.81 14.22 -4.43
N ILE A 141 8.41 14.18 -3.22
CA ILE A 141 8.44 12.97 -2.38
C ILE A 141 7.02 12.53 -2.01
N SER A 142 6.16 13.48 -1.62
CA SER A 142 4.77 13.20 -1.24
C SER A 142 3.95 12.63 -2.40
N GLU A 143 4.13 13.14 -3.62
CA GLU A 143 3.48 12.65 -4.82
C GLU A 143 3.98 11.24 -5.18
N ALA A 144 5.30 11.02 -5.16
CA ALA A 144 5.88 9.71 -5.41
C ALA A 144 5.39 8.66 -4.40
N LEU A 145 5.36 9.00 -3.10
CA LEU A 145 4.83 8.13 -2.06
C LEU A 145 3.36 7.76 -2.29
N SER A 146 2.55 8.64 -2.86
CA SER A 146 1.14 8.36 -3.14
C SER A 146 0.94 7.24 -4.17
N LYS A 147 1.95 6.95 -5.00
CA LYS A 147 1.97 5.90 -6.02
C LYS A 147 2.51 4.57 -5.47
N ILE A 148 3.18 4.59 -4.32
CA ILE A 148 3.71 3.39 -3.66
C ILE A 148 2.57 2.63 -2.98
N ARG A 149 2.54 1.32 -3.19
CA ARG A 149 1.59 0.39 -2.57
C ARG A 149 2.25 -0.97 -2.34
N PRO A 150 1.74 -1.82 -1.45
CA PRO A 150 2.19 -3.19 -1.33
C PRO A 150 2.17 -3.92 -2.68
N LEU A 151 3.19 -4.72 -2.93
CA LEU A 151 3.30 -5.49 -4.17
C LEU A 151 2.19 -6.53 -4.26
N ARG A 152 1.66 -6.71 -5.46
CA ARG A 152 0.67 -7.73 -5.78
C ARG A 152 1.39 -9.03 -6.11
N PRO A 153 0.84 -10.18 -5.70
CA PRO A 153 1.39 -11.47 -6.10
C PRO A 153 1.26 -11.70 -7.61
N GLU A 154 2.03 -12.62 -8.13
CA GLU A 154 1.94 -13.08 -9.51
C GLU A 154 0.55 -13.61 -9.84
N LYS A 155 0.08 -13.31 -11.04
CA LYS A 155 -1.20 -13.79 -11.55
C LYS A 155 -1.23 -13.71 -13.07
N LEU A 156 -1.54 -14.81 -13.73
CA LEU A 156 -1.87 -14.82 -15.14
C LEU A 156 -3.37 -14.64 -15.35
N GLU A 157 -3.73 -13.73 -16.25
CA GLU A 157 -5.13 -13.49 -16.62
C GLU A 157 -5.61 -14.51 -17.68
N ARG A 158 -4.71 -15.07 -18.46
CA ARG A 158 -4.99 -16.03 -19.53
C ARG A 158 -4.15 -17.28 -19.35
N ARG A 159 -4.72 -18.41 -19.80
CA ARG A 159 -4.03 -19.69 -19.85
C ARG A 159 -2.98 -19.66 -20.96
N VAL A 160 -1.81 -20.22 -20.69
CA VAL A 160 -0.74 -20.43 -21.66
C VAL A 160 -1.04 -21.74 -22.37
N GLY A 161 -1.61 -21.65 -23.59
CA GLY A 161 -2.09 -22.80 -24.34
C GLY A 161 -1.14 -23.26 -25.45
N ASP A 162 -0.10 -22.48 -25.75
CA ASP A 162 0.88 -22.74 -26.81
C ASP A 162 1.88 -23.87 -26.49
N ARG A 163 1.89 -24.31 -25.21
CA ARG A 163 2.84 -25.33 -24.74
C ARG A 163 2.18 -26.44 -23.95
N VAL A 164 2.95 -27.51 -23.81
CA VAL A 164 2.64 -28.63 -22.93
C VAL A 164 3.83 -28.98 -22.05
N ILE A 165 3.55 -29.30 -20.77
CA ILE A 165 4.54 -29.85 -19.84
C ILE A 165 4.27 -31.36 -19.74
N LEU A 166 5.27 -32.15 -20.09
CA LEU A 166 5.26 -33.59 -19.96
C LEU A 166 6.19 -34.02 -18.83
N THR A 167 5.83 -35.06 -18.12
CA THR A 167 6.75 -35.67 -17.15
C THR A 167 6.52 -37.16 -17.06
N ASP A 168 7.59 -37.90 -16.86
CA ASP A 168 7.58 -39.35 -16.60
C ASP A 168 7.60 -39.68 -15.12
N ASP A 169 7.59 -38.67 -14.25
CA ASP A 169 7.66 -38.77 -12.79
C ASP A 169 6.33 -38.39 -12.13
N GLU A 170 5.73 -39.35 -11.42
CA GLU A 170 4.44 -39.15 -10.74
C GLU A 170 4.52 -38.15 -9.59
N GLU A 171 5.66 -38.05 -8.88
CA GLU A 171 5.86 -37.06 -7.80
C GLU A 171 5.91 -35.66 -8.37
N VAL A 172 6.62 -35.47 -9.48
CA VAL A 172 6.66 -34.16 -10.20
C VAL A 172 5.27 -33.81 -10.70
N TYR A 173 4.56 -34.76 -11.32
CA TYR A 173 3.20 -34.53 -11.80
C TYR A 173 2.26 -34.06 -10.69
N ASN A 174 2.25 -34.77 -9.55
CA ASN A 174 1.43 -34.40 -8.39
C ASN A 174 1.80 -33.02 -7.82
N LYS A 175 3.10 -32.71 -7.73
CA LYS A 175 3.57 -31.40 -7.28
C LYS A 175 3.11 -30.26 -8.19
N LEU A 176 3.15 -30.45 -9.51
CA LEU A 176 2.67 -29.44 -10.48
C LEU A 176 1.16 -29.20 -10.35
N HIS A 177 0.38 -30.25 -10.03
CA HIS A 177 -1.05 -30.16 -9.76
C HIS A 177 -1.35 -29.49 -8.39
N GLU A 178 -0.59 -29.81 -7.34
CA GLU A 178 -0.70 -29.12 -6.06
C GLU A 178 -0.44 -27.60 -6.16
N LEU A 179 0.45 -27.21 -7.05
CA LEU A 179 0.72 -25.82 -7.39
C LEU A 179 -0.33 -25.20 -8.35
N GLU A 180 -1.38 -25.94 -8.70
CA GLU A 180 -2.47 -25.52 -9.59
C GLU A 180 -2.01 -25.08 -10.99
N LEU A 181 -0.86 -25.58 -11.47
CA LEU A 181 -0.31 -25.21 -12.79
C LEU A 181 -1.11 -25.79 -13.95
N ASP A 182 -1.85 -26.86 -13.72
CA ASP A 182 -2.80 -27.45 -14.66
C ASP A 182 -3.91 -26.47 -15.09
N LYS A 183 -4.21 -25.48 -14.24
CA LYS A 183 -5.12 -24.39 -14.59
C LYS A 183 -4.50 -23.37 -15.56
N LEU A 184 -3.17 -23.27 -15.57
CA LEU A 184 -2.43 -22.27 -16.34
C LEU A 184 -1.90 -22.80 -17.66
N THR A 185 -1.55 -24.10 -17.74
CA THR A 185 -1.04 -24.73 -18.95
C THR A 185 -1.48 -26.21 -19.03
N ASN A 186 -1.09 -26.92 -20.10
CA ASN A 186 -1.39 -28.34 -20.25
C ASN A 186 -0.27 -29.17 -19.61
N ILE A 187 -0.64 -30.15 -18.75
CA ILE A 187 0.30 -31.03 -18.05
C ILE A 187 -0.15 -32.46 -18.21
N PHE A 188 0.76 -33.34 -18.63
CA PHE A 188 0.47 -34.76 -18.77
C PHE A 188 1.57 -35.63 -18.15
N LEU A 189 1.14 -36.70 -17.52
CA LEU A 189 2.00 -37.78 -17.07
C LEU A 189 2.16 -38.81 -18.21
N VAL A 190 3.38 -38.96 -18.69
CA VAL A 190 3.70 -39.84 -19.81
C VAL A 190 4.08 -41.21 -19.30
N LYS A 191 3.51 -42.26 -19.89
CA LYS A 191 3.80 -43.65 -19.54
C LYS A 191 4.87 -44.24 -20.50
N PRO A 192 5.66 -45.21 -20.02
CA PRO A 192 6.61 -45.92 -20.91
C PRO A 192 5.90 -46.52 -22.12
N GLY A 193 6.40 -46.21 -23.34
CA GLY A 193 5.83 -46.65 -24.59
C GLY A 193 4.77 -45.73 -25.22
N GLU A 194 4.45 -44.62 -24.61
CA GLU A 194 3.55 -43.61 -25.17
C GLU A 194 4.26 -42.84 -26.31
N ARG A 195 3.51 -42.48 -27.36
CA ARG A 195 4.05 -41.75 -28.52
C ARG A 195 4.17 -40.28 -28.25
N LEU A 196 5.37 -39.83 -27.91
CA LEU A 196 5.63 -38.40 -27.62
C LEU A 196 5.59 -37.52 -28.88
N GLU A 197 5.68 -38.11 -30.06
CA GLU A 197 5.56 -37.44 -31.36
C GLU A 197 4.23 -36.68 -31.52
N GLU A 198 3.14 -37.21 -30.95
CA GLU A 198 1.83 -36.61 -31.07
C GLU A 198 1.80 -35.25 -30.31
N TYR A 199 2.50 -35.13 -29.19
CA TYR A 199 2.63 -33.86 -28.45
C TYR A 199 3.48 -32.85 -29.21
N VAL A 200 4.61 -33.30 -29.81
CA VAL A 200 5.51 -32.46 -30.62
C VAL A 200 4.77 -31.87 -31.84
N GLN A 201 3.87 -32.63 -32.41
CA GLN A 201 3.06 -32.16 -33.54
C GLN A 201 1.94 -31.24 -33.13
N SER A 202 1.30 -31.50 -31.97
CA SER A 202 0.07 -30.81 -31.52
C SER A 202 0.33 -29.51 -30.77
N TYR A 203 1.52 -29.29 -30.23
CA TYR A 203 1.86 -28.12 -29.45
C TYR A 203 3.02 -27.34 -30.07
N ASP A 204 3.00 -26.02 -29.93
CA ASP A 204 4.06 -25.17 -30.45
C ASP A 204 5.36 -25.34 -29.63
N LEU A 205 5.26 -25.66 -28.31
CA LEU A 205 6.38 -25.92 -27.42
C LEU A 205 6.11 -27.11 -26.49
N VAL A 206 7.06 -28.04 -26.39
CA VAL A 206 7.03 -29.20 -25.52
C VAL A 206 8.14 -29.11 -24.49
N LEU A 207 7.78 -29.05 -23.18
CA LEU A 207 8.73 -29.09 -22.08
C LEU A 207 8.62 -30.46 -21.42
N PHE A 208 9.67 -31.28 -21.50
CA PHE A 208 9.70 -32.61 -20.94
C PHE A 208 10.57 -32.66 -19.67
N ILE A 209 9.95 -32.86 -18.49
CA ILE A 209 10.66 -33.04 -17.22
C ILE A 209 10.98 -34.52 -17.07
N SER A 210 12.24 -34.91 -17.31
CA SER A 210 12.67 -36.29 -17.32
C SER A 210 13.21 -36.74 -15.95
N SER A 211 12.84 -37.97 -15.56
CA SER A 211 13.43 -38.66 -14.40
C SER A 211 14.86 -39.18 -14.64
N GLY A 212 15.43 -38.94 -15.84
CA GLY A 212 16.76 -39.38 -16.21
C GLY A 212 16.78 -40.77 -16.90
N VAL A 213 15.61 -41.35 -17.20
CA VAL A 213 15.50 -42.53 -18.02
C VAL A 213 15.73 -42.10 -19.49
N PRO A 214 16.67 -42.74 -20.23
CA PRO A 214 16.86 -42.37 -21.62
C PRO A 214 15.63 -42.79 -22.43
N TYR A 215 14.82 -41.80 -22.79
CA TYR A 215 13.79 -41.95 -23.81
C TYR A 215 14.46 -41.74 -25.16
N ASN A 216 14.58 -42.80 -25.95
CA ASN A 216 15.00 -42.72 -27.32
C ASN A 216 13.81 -42.23 -28.15
N THR A 217 13.59 -40.93 -28.19
CA THR A 217 12.31 -40.36 -28.60
C THR A 217 12.47 -39.18 -29.53
N ALA A 218 11.43 -38.95 -30.33
CA ALA A 218 11.28 -37.78 -31.19
C ALA A 218 11.53 -36.44 -30.49
N ILE A 219 11.46 -36.38 -29.16
CA ILE A 219 11.75 -35.17 -28.38
C ILE A 219 13.21 -34.75 -28.47
N ASP A 220 14.15 -35.70 -28.47
CA ASP A 220 15.60 -35.41 -28.56
C ASP A 220 15.99 -34.78 -29.92
N TYR A 221 15.15 -34.94 -30.92
CA TYR A 221 15.37 -34.44 -32.28
C TYR A 221 14.41 -33.34 -32.70
N ALA A 222 13.40 -33.04 -31.88
CA ALA A 222 12.41 -32.01 -32.19
C ALA A 222 12.91 -30.62 -31.79
N PHE A 223 12.97 -29.70 -32.76
CA PHE A 223 13.44 -28.34 -32.50
C PHE A 223 12.54 -27.56 -31.52
N ASN A 224 11.24 -27.91 -31.44
CA ASN A 224 10.25 -27.29 -30.54
C ASN A 224 10.08 -28.01 -29.19
N ALA A 225 11.03 -28.86 -28.81
CA ALA A 225 11.03 -29.58 -27.55
C ALA A 225 12.28 -29.26 -26.72
N GLU A 226 12.13 -29.21 -25.40
CA GLU A 226 13.24 -29.03 -24.46
C GLU A 226 13.11 -30.03 -23.32
N VAL A 227 14.21 -30.75 -23.00
CA VAL A 227 14.27 -31.71 -21.89
C VAL A 227 14.82 -31.00 -20.67
N LEU A 228 14.09 -31.06 -19.60
CA LEU A 228 14.40 -30.43 -18.32
C LEU A 228 14.65 -31.50 -17.24
N GLY A 229 15.50 -31.17 -16.27
CA GLY A 229 15.70 -32.01 -15.07
C GLY A 229 14.53 -31.91 -14.09
N LYS A 230 14.43 -32.88 -13.16
CA LYS A 230 13.38 -32.95 -12.13
C LYS A 230 13.27 -31.68 -11.24
N GLU A 231 14.35 -30.92 -11.12
CA GLU A 231 14.42 -29.72 -10.31
C GLU A 231 14.13 -28.44 -11.12
N ALA A 232 13.50 -28.57 -12.29
CA ALA A 232 13.15 -27.41 -13.09
C ALA A 232 12.26 -26.45 -12.27
N SER A 233 12.73 -25.23 -12.13
CA SER A 233 12.02 -24.19 -11.40
C SER A 233 10.84 -23.65 -12.21
N MET A 234 9.96 -22.91 -11.52
CA MET A 234 8.77 -22.31 -12.14
C MET A 234 9.11 -21.31 -13.25
N GLU A 235 10.25 -20.63 -13.14
CA GLU A 235 10.76 -19.68 -14.13
C GLU A 235 11.09 -20.36 -15.46
N PHE A 236 11.45 -21.66 -15.41
CA PHE A 236 11.64 -22.48 -16.59
C PHE A 236 10.33 -22.96 -17.20
N LEU A 237 9.34 -23.29 -16.39
CA LEU A 237 8.09 -23.88 -16.87
C LEU A 237 7.13 -22.82 -17.39
N LEU A 238 6.97 -21.75 -16.66
CA LEU A 238 6.04 -20.65 -16.94
C LEU A 238 6.68 -19.27 -16.63
N PRO A 239 7.65 -18.83 -17.44
CA PRO A 239 8.30 -17.53 -17.24
C PRO A 239 7.28 -16.39 -17.25
N GLU A 240 6.17 -16.51 -17.98
CA GLU A 240 5.10 -15.52 -18.04
C GLU A 240 4.44 -15.31 -16.66
N LEU A 241 4.27 -16.37 -15.86
CA LEU A 241 3.72 -16.27 -14.52
C LEU A 241 4.64 -15.41 -13.64
N PHE A 242 5.93 -15.66 -13.69
CA PHE A 242 6.93 -14.91 -12.94
C PHE A 242 7.02 -13.44 -13.38
N ILE A 243 7.03 -13.21 -14.69
CA ILE A 243 7.04 -11.88 -15.29
C ILE A 243 5.77 -11.09 -14.91
N SER A 244 4.63 -11.78 -14.77
CA SER A 244 3.35 -11.12 -14.39
C SER A 244 3.43 -10.39 -13.06
N PHE A 245 4.25 -10.86 -12.11
CA PHE A 245 4.53 -10.12 -10.86
C PHE A 245 5.08 -8.72 -11.15
N TYR A 246 6.02 -8.62 -12.07
CA TYR A 246 6.66 -7.35 -12.42
C TYR A 246 5.75 -6.45 -13.25
N SER A 247 5.01 -7.00 -14.19
CA SER A 247 4.02 -6.27 -15.01
C SER A 247 2.91 -5.68 -14.13
N LEU A 248 2.34 -6.46 -13.21
CA LEU A 248 1.31 -6.01 -12.27
C LEU A 248 1.81 -4.93 -11.29
N ASN A 249 3.10 -4.85 -11.06
CA ASN A 249 3.75 -3.92 -10.14
C ASN A 249 4.63 -2.87 -10.84
N TYR A 250 4.58 -2.78 -12.18
CA TYR A 250 5.46 -1.93 -12.98
C TYR A 250 5.54 -0.48 -12.48
N GLU A 251 4.38 0.17 -12.28
CA GLU A 251 4.31 1.55 -11.80
C GLU A 251 4.92 1.72 -10.38
N VAL A 252 4.71 0.74 -9.50
CA VAL A 252 5.27 0.76 -8.14
C VAL A 252 6.80 0.65 -8.21
N ILE A 253 7.31 -0.28 -9.02
CA ILE A 253 8.75 -0.52 -9.18
C ILE A 253 9.43 0.69 -9.83
N ARG A 254 8.82 1.26 -10.87
CA ARG A 254 9.32 2.49 -11.51
C ARG A 254 9.40 3.64 -10.51
N THR A 255 8.33 3.85 -9.74
CA THR A 255 8.30 4.90 -8.71
C THR A 255 9.31 4.61 -7.60
N ALA A 256 9.52 3.33 -7.24
CA ALA A 256 10.53 2.93 -6.26
C ALA A 256 11.95 3.28 -6.72
N CYS A 257 12.26 3.11 -8.01
CA CYS A 257 13.55 3.55 -8.57
C CYS A 257 13.74 5.06 -8.45
N GLU A 258 12.72 5.86 -8.77
CA GLU A 258 12.78 7.32 -8.72
C GLU A 258 12.91 7.81 -7.27
N LEU A 259 12.04 7.33 -6.38
CA LEU A 259 12.04 7.72 -4.98
C LEU A 259 13.30 7.22 -4.24
N GLY A 260 13.81 6.03 -4.60
CA GLY A 260 15.07 5.52 -4.09
C GLY A 260 16.24 6.46 -4.39
N LYS A 261 16.32 7.03 -5.59
CA LYS A 261 17.32 8.05 -5.94
C LYS A 261 17.19 9.31 -5.08
N HIS A 262 15.96 9.78 -4.85
CA HIS A 262 15.72 10.90 -3.93
C HIS A 262 16.21 10.59 -2.51
N ILE A 263 15.90 9.40 -1.97
CA ILE A 263 16.34 9.01 -0.62
C ILE A 263 17.88 8.92 -0.53
N HIS A 264 18.55 8.46 -1.58
CA HIS A 264 20.01 8.42 -1.60
C HIS A 264 20.65 9.82 -1.67
N SER A 265 19.95 10.81 -2.21
CA SER A 265 20.43 12.21 -2.25
C SER A 265 20.14 12.99 -0.95
N LEU A 266 19.30 12.48 -0.04
CA LEU A 266 19.00 13.15 1.22
C LEU A 266 20.24 13.28 2.13
N PRO A 267 20.25 14.22 3.09
CA PRO A 267 21.34 14.36 4.05
C PRO A 267 21.56 13.08 4.88
N ASN A 268 22.82 12.80 5.24
CA ASN A 268 23.16 11.66 6.07
C ASN A 268 22.57 11.80 7.48
N LYS A 269 21.73 10.85 7.85
CA LYS A 269 21.12 10.65 9.16
C LYS A 269 21.01 9.16 9.42
N SER A 270 21.05 8.74 10.68
CA SER A 270 21.01 7.32 11.06
C SER A 270 19.78 6.61 10.50
N ALA A 271 18.59 7.23 10.56
CA ALA A 271 17.36 6.69 9.98
C ALA A 271 17.43 6.61 8.44
N ILE A 272 18.00 7.63 7.77
CA ILE A 272 18.13 7.64 6.31
C ILE A 272 19.10 6.57 5.82
N GLU A 273 20.19 6.34 6.53
CA GLU A 273 21.14 5.25 6.21
C GLU A 273 20.45 3.88 6.29
N LYS A 274 19.58 3.66 7.28
CA LYS A 274 18.79 2.42 7.37
C LYS A 274 17.90 2.22 6.14
N PHE A 275 17.29 3.28 5.62
CA PHE A 275 16.49 3.19 4.38
C PHE A 275 17.36 2.94 3.15
N ARG A 276 18.51 3.65 3.02
CA ARG A 276 19.43 3.46 1.91
C ARG A 276 19.96 2.03 1.83
N ASN A 277 20.31 1.43 2.97
CA ASN A 277 20.82 0.06 3.03
C ASN A 277 19.77 -0.99 2.62
N ARG A 278 18.50 -0.65 2.68
CA ARG A 278 17.38 -1.50 2.25
C ARG A 278 16.96 -1.26 0.81
N ILE A 279 17.42 -0.17 0.18
CA ILE A 279 17.06 0.22 -1.18
C ILE A 279 18.27 0.04 -2.08
N ASP A 280 18.35 -1.12 -2.72
CA ASP A 280 19.40 -1.41 -3.70
C ASP A 280 19.07 -0.74 -5.04
N LEU A 281 19.69 0.42 -5.30
CA LEU A 281 19.49 1.17 -6.53
C LEU A 281 20.07 0.47 -7.77
N VAL A 282 21.09 -0.37 -7.61
CA VAL A 282 21.68 -1.11 -8.73
C VAL A 282 20.68 -2.16 -9.19
N ALA A 283 20.19 -2.97 -8.25
CA ALA A 283 19.16 -3.98 -8.53
C ALA A 283 17.88 -3.35 -9.13
N LEU A 284 17.38 -2.25 -8.55
CA LEU A 284 16.18 -1.57 -9.07
C LEU A 284 16.37 -1.02 -10.50
N ASN A 285 17.56 -0.45 -10.81
CA ASN A 285 17.84 0.02 -12.17
C ASN A 285 17.98 -1.15 -13.16
N GLU A 286 18.55 -2.27 -12.74
CA GLU A 286 18.63 -3.48 -13.56
C GLU A 286 17.23 -4.05 -13.87
N VAL A 287 16.36 -4.16 -12.86
CA VAL A 287 14.95 -4.51 -13.06
C VAL A 287 14.27 -3.56 -14.03
N LYS A 288 14.46 -2.25 -13.89
CA LYS A 288 13.89 -1.26 -14.80
C LYS A 288 14.36 -1.49 -16.24
N ASN A 289 15.63 -1.81 -16.44
CA ASN A 289 16.18 -2.08 -17.77
C ASN A 289 15.58 -3.37 -18.36
N LEU A 290 15.48 -4.45 -17.59
CA LEU A 290 14.85 -5.70 -18.02
C LEU A 290 13.38 -5.48 -18.39
N LEU A 291 12.64 -4.72 -17.59
CA LEU A 291 11.24 -4.40 -17.87
C LEU A 291 11.05 -3.47 -19.07
N SER A 292 12.07 -2.72 -19.50
CA SER A 292 12.01 -1.94 -20.73
C SER A 292 11.92 -2.79 -22.00
N ALA A 293 12.37 -4.06 -21.94
CA ALA A 293 12.24 -5.06 -22.99
C ALA A 293 10.82 -5.64 -23.12
N LEU A 294 9.97 -5.39 -22.13
CA LEU A 294 8.61 -5.93 -22.05
C LEU A 294 7.55 -4.84 -22.25
N THR A 295 6.38 -5.25 -22.72
CA THR A 295 5.17 -4.43 -22.74
C THR A 295 4.49 -4.46 -21.35
N GLU A 296 3.45 -3.66 -21.15
CA GLU A 296 2.65 -3.68 -19.93
C GLU A 296 1.99 -5.03 -19.66
N ASP A 297 1.68 -5.78 -20.72
CA ASP A 297 1.09 -7.13 -20.64
C ASP A 297 2.13 -8.24 -20.40
N GLY A 298 3.43 -7.90 -20.31
CA GLY A 298 4.52 -8.85 -20.10
C GLY A 298 5.00 -9.55 -21.38
N GLU A 299 4.60 -9.08 -22.57
CA GLU A 299 5.09 -9.57 -23.86
C GLU A 299 6.39 -8.86 -24.26
N ILE A 300 7.18 -9.51 -25.12
CA ILE A 300 8.43 -8.94 -25.63
C ILE A 300 8.10 -7.78 -26.58
N ARG A 301 8.70 -6.65 -26.34
CA ARG A 301 8.51 -5.42 -27.13
C ARG A 301 9.12 -5.57 -28.52
N GLU A 302 8.45 -5.01 -29.54
CA GLU A 302 9.02 -4.90 -30.89
C GLU A 302 10.31 -4.08 -30.87
N GLY A 303 11.31 -4.54 -31.63
CA GLY A 303 12.65 -3.96 -31.68
C GLY A 303 13.62 -4.51 -30.63
N TYR A 304 13.20 -5.45 -29.78
CA TYR A 304 14.09 -6.08 -28.79
C TYR A 304 14.93 -7.22 -29.39
N ASP A 305 14.31 -8.05 -30.24
CA ASP A 305 14.98 -9.18 -30.89
C ASP A 305 14.57 -9.22 -32.38
N GLU A 306 15.56 -9.03 -33.28
CA GLU A 306 15.32 -8.91 -34.71
C GLU A 306 14.70 -10.19 -35.30
N GLU A 307 15.10 -11.36 -34.83
CA GLU A 307 14.60 -12.65 -35.32
C GLU A 307 13.16 -12.91 -34.88
N LEU A 308 12.81 -12.56 -33.61
CA LEU A 308 11.44 -12.67 -33.13
C LEU A 308 10.49 -11.75 -33.91
N ASP A 309 10.95 -10.53 -34.22
CA ASP A 309 10.16 -9.56 -35.00
C ASP A 309 10.02 -10.01 -36.46
N ARG A 310 11.05 -10.64 -37.05
CA ARG A 310 11.00 -11.27 -38.36
C ARG A 310 9.92 -12.37 -38.42
N LEU A 311 9.98 -13.30 -37.46
CA LEU A 311 9.02 -14.39 -37.36
C LEU A 311 7.59 -13.89 -37.15
N ARG A 312 7.42 -12.92 -36.27
CA ARG A 312 6.11 -12.27 -36.01
C ARG A 312 5.53 -11.65 -37.27
N THR A 313 6.38 -10.97 -38.04
CA THR A 313 5.98 -10.34 -39.30
C THR A 313 5.65 -11.40 -40.36
N ALA A 314 6.48 -12.42 -40.49
CA ALA A 314 6.26 -13.52 -41.45
C ALA A 314 4.92 -14.22 -41.19
N ILE A 315 4.62 -14.59 -39.93
CA ILE A 315 3.34 -15.23 -39.56
C ILE A 315 2.16 -14.31 -39.88
N ARG A 316 2.25 -13.02 -39.57
CA ARG A 316 1.17 -12.05 -39.79
C ARG A 316 0.86 -11.85 -41.27
N GLU A 317 1.89 -11.82 -42.12
CA GLU A 317 1.78 -11.42 -43.52
C GLU A 317 1.68 -12.61 -44.48
N LEU A 318 1.99 -13.83 -44.00
CA LEU A 318 2.07 -15.05 -44.84
C LEU A 318 0.86 -15.22 -45.74
N GLN A 319 -0.35 -15.23 -45.20
CA GLN A 319 -1.58 -15.47 -45.95
C GLN A 319 -1.86 -14.37 -46.98
N ALA A 320 -1.58 -13.12 -46.66
CA ALA A 320 -1.76 -11.97 -47.55
C ALA A 320 -0.77 -12.03 -48.72
N VAL A 321 0.52 -12.29 -48.44
CA VAL A 321 1.56 -12.37 -49.44
C VAL A 321 1.31 -13.55 -50.40
N ILE A 322 0.89 -14.73 -49.88
CA ILE A 322 0.54 -15.88 -50.74
C ILE A 322 -0.63 -15.53 -51.67
N SER A 323 -1.70 -14.89 -51.13
CA SER A 323 -2.85 -14.51 -51.95
C SER A 323 -2.48 -13.50 -53.04
N ASP A 324 -1.62 -12.53 -52.74
CA ASP A 324 -1.13 -11.57 -53.73
C ASP A 324 -0.27 -12.26 -54.80
N LEU A 325 0.59 -13.21 -54.42
CA LEU A 325 1.40 -13.98 -55.34
C LEU A 325 0.54 -14.89 -56.23
N GLU A 326 -0.52 -15.52 -55.72
CA GLU A 326 -1.48 -16.30 -56.51
C GLU A 326 -2.07 -15.45 -57.65
N VAL A 327 -2.42 -14.19 -57.38
CA VAL A 327 -2.93 -13.26 -58.40
C VAL A 327 -1.82 -12.93 -59.43
N GLN A 328 -0.62 -12.58 -58.95
CA GLN A 328 0.51 -12.22 -59.80
C GLN A 328 0.93 -13.39 -60.71
N ILE A 329 1.01 -14.63 -60.19
CA ILE A 329 1.31 -15.85 -60.98
C ILE A 329 0.31 -16.00 -62.10
N ASN A 330 -0.98 -15.97 -61.78
CA ASN A 330 -2.03 -16.18 -62.76
C ASN A 330 -2.07 -15.09 -63.85
N ASP A 331 -1.79 -13.86 -63.52
CA ASP A 331 -1.73 -12.76 -64.47
C ASP A 331 -0.47 -12.84 -65.32
N GLU A 332 0.73 -13.10 -64.72
CA GLU A 332 1.99 -13.27 -65.48
C GLU A 332 1.94 -14.50 -66.45
N VAL A 333 1.34 -15.60 -65.98
CA VAL A 333 1.15 -16.78 -66.82
C VAL A 333 0.21 -16.47 -67.99
N LYS A 334 -0.90 -15.77 -67.76
CA LYS A 334 -1.82 -15.35 -68.85
C LYS A 334 -1.13 -14.42 -69.86
N GLU A 335 -0.35 -13.44 -69.42
CA GLU A 335 0.38 -12.48 -70.23
C GLU A 335 1.41 -13.24 -71.11
N ARG A 336 2.24 -14.11 -70.52
CA ARG A 336 3.26 -14.88 -71.26
C ARG A 336 2.66 -15.85 -72.24
N ILE A 337 1.51 -16.47 -71.93
CA ILE A 337 0.77 -17.30 -72.87
C ILE A 337 0.21 -16.46 -74.03
N ALA A 338 -0.33 -15.28 -73.79
CA ALA A 338 -0.89 -14.37 -74.77
C ALA A 338 0.17 -13.79 -75.73
N GLU A 339 1.41 -13.55 -75.23
CA GLU A 339 2.53 -13.08 -76.04
C GLU A 339 3.06 -14.13 -77.01
N ARG A 340 2.85 -15.44 -76.78
CA ARG A 340 3.29 -16.52 -77.61
C ARG A 340 2.31 -16.72 -78.80
N LYS A 341 2.79 -16.57 -80.02
CA LYS A 341 2.04 -16.89 -81.24
C LYS A 341 2.03 -18.39 -81.44
N ILE A 342 0.97 -19.04 -81.02
CA ILE A 342 0.77 -20.47 -81.22
C ILE A 342 0.20 -20.65 -82.63
N VAL A 343 0.96 -21.22 -83.53
CA VAL A 343 0.50 -21.57 -84.88
C VAL A 343 0.03 -23.02 -84.85
N ILE A 344 -1.28 -23.24 -84.86
CA ILE A 344 -1.88 -24.58 -84.91
C ILE A 344 -2.33 -24.83 -86.34
N GLU A 345 -1.87 -25.96 -86.99
CA GLU A 345 -2.39 -26.37 -88.26
C GLU A 345 -3.89 -26.73 -88.23
N GLY A 346 -4.66 -26.26 -89.17
CA GLY A 346 -6.15 -26.36 -89.15
C GLY A 346 -6.71 -27.77 -89.01
N GLU A 347 -6.03 -28.83 -89.51
CA GLU A 347 -6.41 -30.22 -89.27
C GLU A 347 -6.30 -30.62 -87.79
N ARG A 348 -5.22 -30.24 -87.11
CA ARG A 348 -4.99 -30.49 -85.69
C ARG A 348 -6.00 -29.70 -84.74
N LEU A 349 -6.39 -28.52 -85.20
CA LEU A 349 -7.42 -27.75 -84.46
C LEU A 349 -8.77 -28.47 -84.43
N LEU A 350 -9.14 -29.11 -85.54
CA LEU A 350 -10.35 -29.92 -85.65
C LEU A 350 -10.31 -31.19 -84.80
N ASP A 351 -9.16 -31.81 -84.64
CA ASP A 351 -8.99 -32.96 -83.75
C ASP A 351 -9.05 -32.62 -82.28
N ILE A 352 -8.50 -31.44 -81.87
CA ILE A 352 -8.65 -30.90 -80.52
C ILE A 352 -10.13 -30.65 -80.19
N LEU A 353 -10.85 -30.02 -81.13
CA LEU A 353 -12.27 -29.75 -80.94
C LEU A 353 -13.11 -31.00 -80.79
N LYS A 354 -12.77 -32.04 -81.53
CA LYS A 354 -13.41 -33.35 -81.45
C LYS A 354 -13.14 -34.07 -80.13
N GLU A 355 -11.87 -34.10 -79.69
CA GLU A 355 -11.47 -34.70 -78.40
C GLU A 355 -11.97 -33.93 -77.19
N ALA A 356 -11.92 -32.60 -77.19
CA ALA A 356 -12.50 -31.76 -76.11
C ALA A 356 -14.00 -31.95 -75.96
N ILE A 357 -14.71 -32.18 -77.08
CA ILE A 357 -16.15 -32.51 -77.08
C ILE A 357 -16.41 -33.93 -76.56
N ALA A 358 -15.49 -34.87 -76.86
CA ALA A 358 -15.68 -36.30 -76.56
C ALA A 358 -15.24 -36.70 -75.15
N SER A 359 -14.25 -36.03 -74.57
CA SER A 359 -13.61 -36.43 -73.27
C SER A 359 -13.93 -35.53 -72.09
N GLY A 360 -14.66 -34.43 -72.28
CA GLY A 360 -14.90 -33.50 -71.17
C GLY A 360 -13.64 -32.91 -70.56
N ALA A 361 -12.79 -32.33 -71.41
CA ALA A 361 -11.60 -31.53 -71.16
C ALA A 361 -10.85 -31.82 -69.83
N GLY A 362 -10.06 -32.86 -69.74
CA GLY A 362 -9.13 -33.14 -68.64
C GLY A 362 -7.67 -32.90 -69.04
N GLU A 363 -6.80 -32.72 -68.08
CA GLU A 363 -5.35 -32.49 -68.26
C GLU A 363 -4.63 -33.57 -69.10
N GLU A 364 -5.02 -34.85 -68.99
CA GLU A 364 -4.52 -35.97 -69.78
C GLU A 364 -4.79 -35.84 -71.30
N SER A 365 -5.91 -35.23 -71.66
CA SER A 365 -6.28 -34.99 -73.03
C SER A 365 -5.40 -33.94 -73.71
N LEU A 366 -5.02 -32.89 -73.04
CA LEU A 366 -4.10 -31.82 -73.50
C LEU A 366 -2.67 -32.32 -73.64
N ARG A 367 -2.20 -33.15 -72.71
CA ARG A 367 -0.83 -33.77 -72.80
C ARG A 367 -0.70 -34.78 -73.96
N SER A 368 -1.75 -35.49 -74.23
CA SER A 368 -1.72 -36.51 -75.34
C SER A 368 -1.79 -35.89 -76.72
N VAL A 369 -2.49 -34.76 -76.84
CA VAL A 369 -2.72 -34.13 -78.18
C VAL A 369 -1.61 -33.13 -78.56
N PHE A 370 -0.98 -32.46 -77.55
CA PHE A 370 0.07 -31.46 -77.79
C PHE A 370 1.24 -31.60 -76.81
N PRO A 371 2.08 -32.62 -76.94
CA PRO A 371 3.20 -32.82 -76.00
C PRO A 371 4.20 -31.65 -75.99
N GLU A 372 4.48 -31.03 -77.14
CA GLU A 372 5.40 -29.90 -77.27
C GLU A 372 4.80 -28.60 -76.59
N LEU A 373 3.54 -28.35 -76.86
CA LEU A 373 2.84 -27.18 -76.27
C LEU A 373 2.68 -27.34 -74.77
N SER A 374 2.34 -28.51 -74.27
CA SER A 374 2.27 -28.82 -72.88
C SER A 374 3.61 -28.65 -72.17
N GLY A 375 4.71 -29.01 -72.82
CA GLY A 375 6.08 -28.82 -72.34
C GLY A 375 6.43 -27.33 -72.21
N GLU A 376 6.17 -26.51 -73.23
CA GLU A 376 6.41 -25.06 -73.17
C GLU A 376 5.55 -24.33 -72.10
N LEU A 377 4.29 -24.75 -71.99
CA LEU A 377 3.40 -24.17 -70.91
C LEU A 377 3.87 -24.58 -69.56
N LEU A 378 4.30 -25.80 -69.31
CA LEU A 378 4.88 -26.26 -68.06
C LEU A 378 6.19 -25.52 -67.73
N GLU A 379 7.00 -25.22 -68.74
CA GLU A 379 8.23 -24.44 -68.54
C GLU A 379 7.91 -23.01 -68.09
N ILE A 380 6.93 -22.31 -68.69
CA ILE A 380 6.46 -20.99 -68.28
C ILE A 380 5.91 -21.03 -66.86
N ILE A 381 5.04 -21.98 -66.53
CA ILE A 381 4.45 -22.12 -65.20
C ILE A 381 5.57 -22.39 -64.22
N THR A 382 6.51 -23.24 -64.49
CA THR A 382 7.64 -23.57 -63.62
C THR A 382 8.49 -22.33 -63.33
N GLU A 383 8.85 -21.53 -64.34
CA GLU A 383 9.62 -20.32 -64.19
C GLU A 383 8.87 -19.26 -63.33
N VAL A 384 7.58 -19.09 -63.64
CA VAL A 384 6.75 -18.07 -62.89
C VAL A 384 6.53 -18.48 -61.43
N CYS A 385 6.24 -19.78 -61.19
CA CYS A 385 6.09 -20.32 -59.83
C CYS A 385 7.41 -20.21 -59.06
N GLN A 386 8.54 -20.58 -59.66
CA GLN A 386 9.85 -20.46 -59.03
C GLN A 386 10.17 -19.01 -58.65
N LYS A 387 9.92 -18.06 -59.55
CA LYS A 387 10.10 -16.63 -59.31
C LYS A 387 9.19 -16.14 -58.15
N ALA A 388 7.96 -16.65 -58.06
CA ALA A 388 7.04 -16.33 -57.00
C ALA A 388 7.49 -16.90 -55.63
N GLU A 389 7.99 -18.14 -55.64
CA GLU A 389 8.59 -18.79 -54.47
C GLU A 389 9.82 -18.00 -53.97
N ASP A 390 10.72 -17.57 -54.88
CA ASP A 390 11.85 -16.70 -54.53
C ASP A 390 11.41 -15.33 -53.96
N ASN A 391 10.32 -14.77 -54.51
CA ASN A 391 9.76 -13.52 -54.02
C ASN A 391 9.14 -13.70 -52.64
N LEU A 392 8.41 -14.80 -52.38
CA LEU A 392 7.88 -15.13 -51.08
C LEU A 392 9.00 -15.19 -50.04
N CYS A 393 10.08 -15.90 -50.32
CA CYS A 393 11.25 -16.01 -49.45
C CYS A 393 11.87 -14.63 -49.13
N LYS A 394 11.95 -13.75 -50.15
CA LYS A 394 12.49 -12.38 -49.94
C LYS A 394 11.56 -11.49 -49.18
N MET A 395 10.25 -11.52 -49.46
CA MET A 395 9.25 -10.65 -48.80
C MET A 395 9.11 -10.98 -47.32
N LEU A 396 9.06 -12.27 -47.01
CA LEU A 396 8.93 -12.74 -45.62
C LEU A 396 10.29 -12.96 -44.95
N LYS A 397 11.39 -12.76 -45.65
CA LYS A 397 12.77 -12.99 -45.19
C LYS A 397 12.97 -14.38 -44.60
N LEU A 398 12.45 -15.39 -45.29
CA LEU A 398 12.56 -16.78 -44.86
C LEU A 398 14.02 -17.26 -44.96
N THR A 399 14.44 -18.10 -44.01
CA THR A 399 15.82 -18.56 -43.85
C THR A 399 15.88 -20.04 -43.42
N GLY A 400 17.02 -20.68 -43.62
CA GLY A 400 17.28 -22.02 -43.08
C GLY A 400 16.27 -23.08 -43.52
N GLU A 401 15.73 -23.83 -42.58
CA GLU A 401 14.77 -24.91 -42.81
C GLU A 401 13.41 -24.44 -43.33
N GLU A 402 13.08 -23.14 -43.13
CA GLU A 402 11.84 -22.55 -43.66
C GLU A 402 11.72 -22.63 -45.16
N LEU A 403 12.86 -22.61 -45.87
CA LEU A 403 12.93 -22.67 -47.35
C LEU A 403 12.45 -24.02 -47.91
N GLU A 404 12.62 -25.10 -47.13
CA GLU A 404 12.18 -26.44 -47.55
C GLU A 404 10.66 -26.52 -47.73
N PHE A 405 9.90 -25.75 -46.94
CA PHE A 405 8.44 -25.69 -47.03
C PHE A 405 7.94 -24.85 -48.22
N VAL A 406 8.81 -24.00 -48.78
CA VAL A 406 8.46 -23.16 -49.95
C VAL A 406 8.71 -23.86 -51.25
N GLU A 407 9.58 -24.89 -51.29
CA GLU A 407 9.83 -25.66 -52.48
C GLU A 407 8.54 -26.29 -53.04
N GLU A 408 8.21 -26.00 -54.32
CA GLU A 408 6.98 -26.42 -54.95
C GLU A 408 5.71 -26.04 -54.15
N LEU A 409 5.68 -24.88 -53.53
CA LEU A 409 4.51 -24.35 -52.84
C LEU A 409 3.37 -24.09 -53.86
N PHE A 410 3.73 -23.60 -55.03
CA PHE A 410 2.80 -23.45 -56.15
C PHE A 410 2.93 -24.65 -57.08
N PRO A 411 1.83 -25.46 -57.25
CA PRO A 411 1.85 -26.64 -58.12
C PRO A 411 2.26 -26.30 -59.57
N ARG A 412 3.15 -27.10 -60.13
CA ARG A 412 3.64 -26.93 -61.49
C ARG A 412 2.83 -27.77 -62.45
N ASP A 413 1.49 -27.59 -62.33
CA ASP A 413 0.52 -28.34 -63.14
C ASP A 413 -0.15 -27.43 -64.16
N LEU A 414 -0.73 -28.05 -65.24
CA LEU A 414 -1.50 -27.32 -66.26
C LEU A 414 -2.92 -26.91 -65.77
N ILE A 415 -3.16 -26.85 -64.49
CA ILE A 415 -4.45 -26.49 -63.88
C ILE A 415 -4.45 -24.99 -63.54
N LEU A 416 -5.34 -24.23 -64.15
CA LEU A 416 -5.52 -22.82 -63.94
C LEU A 416 -6.91 -22.57 -63.26
N PRO A 417 -7.03 -21.64 -62.31
CA PRO A 417 -5.95 -20.81 -61.77
C PRO A 417 -5.02 -21.58 -60.82
N ILE A 418 -3.71 -21.20 -60.85
CA ILE A 418 -2.70 -21.76 -59.95
C ILE A 418 -2.97 -21.23 -58.56
N GLN A 419 -3.06 -22.14 -57.61
CA GLN A 419 -3.23 -21.84 -56.17
C GLN A 419 -2.14 -22.54 -55.37
N ALA A 420 -1.71 -21.92 -54.27
CA ALA A 420 -0.74 -22.52 -53.37
C ALA A 420 -1.27 -23.82 -52.77
N ASP A 421 -0.41 -24.80 -52.56
CA ASP A 421 -0.75 -26.01 -51.81
C ASP A 421 -1.06 -25.67 -50.36
N ARG A 422 -2.35 -25.71 -50.00
CA ARG A 422 -2.84 -25.36 -48.66
C ARG A 422 -2.24 -26.22 -47.56
N ARG A 423 -1.78 -27.43 -47.84
CA ARG A 423 -1.08 -28.30 -46.88
C ARG A 423 0.32 -27.76 -46.61
N LYS A 424 1.08 -27.41 -47.66
CA LYS A 424 2.42 -26.82 -47.51
C LYS A 424 2.35 -25.46 -46.82
N VAL A 425 1.36 -24.64 -47.16
CA VAL A 425 1.12 -23.35 -46.47
C VAL A 425 0.88 -23.55 -44.96
N SER A 426 0.04 -24.54 -44.60
CA SER A 426 -0.23 -24.87 -43.21
C SER A 426 1.02 -25.39 -42.50
N LEU A 427 1.85 -26.20 -43.15
CA LEU A 427 3.10 -26.68 -42.57
C LEU A 427 4.11 -25.55 -42.32
N LEU A 428 4.25 -24.63 -43.31
CA LEU A 428 5.09 -23.44 -43.12
C LEU A 428 4.60 -22.57 -42.00
N GLU A 429 3.29 -22.31 -41.92
CA GLU A 429 2.70 -21.52 -40.84
C GLU A 429 2.91 -22.15 -39.48
N ASP A 430 2.72 -23.46 -39.34
CA ASP A 430 2.94 -24.21 -38.11
C ASP A 430 4.44 -24.21 -37.72
N PHE A 431 5.35 -24.33 -38.69
CA PHE A 431 6.78 -24.25 -38.41
C PHE A 431 7.19 -22.85 -37.89
N LEU A 432 6.79 -21.80 -38.60
CA LEU A 432 7.07 -20.44 -38.21
C LEU A 432 6.50 -20.13 -36.79
N ARG A 433 5.30 -20.64 -36.48
CA ARG A 433 4.68 -20.47 -35.18
C ARG A 433 5.45 -21.16 -34.05
N LYS A 434 5.92 -22.38 -34.30
CA LYS A 434 6.74 -23.15 -33.37
C LYS A 434 8.09 -22.46 -33.13
N GLU A 435 8.75 -21.97 -34.16
CA GLU A 435 9.98 -21.20 -34.02
C GLU A 435 9.76 -19.89 -33.22
N TYR A 436 8.71 -19.18 -33.57
CA TYR A 436 8.32 -17.96 -32.82
C TYR A 436 8.08 -18.26 -31.33
N THR A 437 7.31 -19.29 -31.01
CA THR A 437 6.99 -19.69 -29.66
C THR A 437 8.23 -20.10 -28.88
N LEU A 438 9.10 -20.89 -29.48
CA LEU A 438 10.36 -21.30 -28.88
C LEU A 438 11.30 -20.11 -28.63
N ARG A 439 11.45 -19.20 -29.61
CA ARG A 439 12.30 -18.00 -29.46
C ARG A 439 11.77 -17.08 -28.37
N ARG A 440 10.46 -16.80 -28.37
CA ARG A 440 9.76 -16.03 -27.36
C ARG A 440 9.97 -16.64 -25.98
N TYR A 441 9.75 -17.92 -25.81
CA TYR A 441 9.95 -18.63 -24.56
C TYR A 441 11.39 -18.51 -24.05
N LYS A 442 12.41 -18.72 -24.91
CA LYS A 442 13.82 -18.58 -24.49
C LYS A 442 14.13 -17.19 -23.95
N ILE A 443 13.68 -16.14 -24.63
CA ILE A 443 13.89 -14.75 -24.20
C ILE A 443 13.17 -14.47 -22.89
N LEU A 444 11.89 -14.85 -22.77
CA LEU A 444 11.11 -14.65 -21.54
C LEU A 444 11.73 -15.39 -20.37
N ARG A 445 12.24 -16.61 -20.58
CA ARG A 445 12.94 -17.40 -19.55
C ARG A 445 14.22 -16.71 -19.07
N GLU A 446 15.04 -16.20 -19.99
CA GLU A 446 16.25 -15.46 -19.63
C GLU A 446 15.92 -14.21 -18.78
N ILE A 447 14.89 -13.47 -19.18
CA ILE A 447 14.42 -12.30 -18.42
C ILE A 447 13.87 -12.74 -17.04
N ALA A 448 13.05 -13.79 -16.99
CA ALA A 448 12.46 -14.30 -15.75
C ALA A 448 13.54 -14.76 -14.76
N LEU A 449 14.59 -15.44 -15.20
CA LEU A 449 15.69 -15.89 -14.35
C LEU A 449 16.44 -14.72 -13.73
N LYS A 450 16.78 -13.70 -14.52
CA LYS A 450 17.43 -12.48 -14.00
C LYS A 450 16.53 -11.72 -13.01
N LEU A 451 15.24 -11.61 -13.33
CA LEU A 451 14.27 -10.98 -12.46
C LEU A 451 14.07 -11.77 -11.14
N HIS A 452 14.18 -13.10 -11.19
CA HIS A 452 14.09 -13.93 -9.98
C HIS A 452 15.18 -13.59 -8.96
N GLU A 453 16.42 -13.46 -9.41
CA GLU A 453 17.54 -13.06 -8.54
C GLU A 453 17.34 -11.69 -7.90
N LEU A 454 16.65 -10.77 -8.58
CA LEU A 454 16.43 -9.40 -8.14
C LEU A 454 15.14 -9.23 -7.29
N ARG A 455 14.29 -10.26 -7.20
CA ARG A 455 12.97 -10.18 -6.54
C ARG A 455 13.05 -9.70 -5.10
N SER A 456 13.93 -10.30 -4.31
CA SER A 456 14.09 -9.95 -2.90
C SER A 456 14.52 -8.50 -2.69
N ALA A 457 15.36 -7.97 -3.57
CA ALA A 457 15.79 -6.57 -3.52
C ALA A 457 14.62 -5.60 -3.83
N VAL A 458 13.76 -5.95 -4.80
CA VAL A 458 12.54 -5.18 -5.13
C VAL A 458 11.56 -5.19 -3.96
N GLU A 459 11.28 -6.35 -3.38
CA GLU A 459 10.38 -6.51 -2.25
C GLU A 459 10.85 -5.71 -1.04
N GLU A 460 12.15 -5.78 -0.70
CA GLU A 460 12.74 -5.05 0.42
C GLU A 460 12.77 -3.53 0.16
N ALA A 461 13.06 -3.09 -1.06
CA ALA A 461 13.03 -1.69 -1.43
C ALA A 461 11.62 -1.10 -1.30
N VAL A 462 10.59 -1.77 -1.83
CA VAL A 462 9.21 -1.30 -1.71
C VAL A 462 8.77 -1.26 -0.25
N LYS A 463 9.13 -2.27 0.55
CA LYS A 463 8.85 -2.30 1.99
C LYS A 463 9.56 -1.15 2.73
N ALA A 464 10.81 -0.86 2.38
CA ALA A 464 11.54 0.29 2.92
C ALA A 464 10.83 1.63 2.59
N LEU A 465 10.29 1.77 1.38
CA LEU A 465 9.56 2.97 0.96
C LEU A 465 8.20 3.11 1.67
N LEU A 466 7.50 2.00 1.90
CA LEU A 466 6.30 1.98 2.72
C LEU A 466 6.58 2.41 4.17
N ASP A 467 7.72 1.99 4.73
CA ASP A 467 8.17 2.43 6.06
C ASP A 467 8.61 3.90 6.05
N PHE A 468 9.23 4.35 4.96
CA PHE A 468 9.64 5.75 4.79
C PHE A 468 8.43 6.69 4.72
N ASP A 469 7.29 6.28 4.15
CA ASP A 469 6.06 7.07 4.17
C ASP A 469 5.62 7.44 5.60
N LEU A 470 5.65 6.51 6.54
CA LEU A 470 5.33 6.80 7.94
C LEU A 470 6.34 7.77 8.57
N PHE A 471 7.63 7.54 8.34
CA PHE A 471 8.71 8.40 8.83
C PHE A 471 8.54 9.83 8.31
N PHE A 472 8.33 9.97 7.02
CA PHE A 472 8.13 11.26 6.35
C PHE A 472 6.84 11.96 6.80
N ALA A 473 5.75 11.21 6.96
CA ALA A 473 4.46 11.73 7.42
C ALA A 473 4.55 12.33 8.83
N VAL A 474 5.23 11.65 9.76
CA VAL A 474 5.45 12.18 11.11
C VAL A 474 6.36 13.41 11.08
N GLY A 475 7.38 13.42 10.21
CA GLY A 475 8.22 14.60 10.00
C GLY A 475 7.42 15.82 9.50
N ARG A 476 6.54 15.63 8.50
CA ARG A 476 5.64 16.67 7.99
C ARG A 476 4.66 17.16 9.06
N PHE A 477 4.04 16.25 9.79
CA PHE A 477 3.17 16.57 10.92
C PHE A 477 3.93 17.41 11.97
N ALA A 478 5.15 17.02 12.32
CA ALA A 478 5.96 17.75 13.30
C ALA A 478 6.31 19.16 12.81
N LYS A 479 6.65 19.35 11.53
CA LYS A 479 6.93 20.66 10.92
C LYS A 479 5.68 21.55 10.96
N ASP A 480 4.55 21.09 10.44
CA ASP A 480 3.33 21.91 10.27
C ASP A 480 2.71 22.30 11.61
N TYR A 481 2.81 21.43 12.62
CA TYR A 481 2.30 21.70 13.95
C TYR A 481 3.35 22.30 14.90
N SER A 482 4.57 22.52 14.41
CA SER A 482 5.70 23.08 15.21
C SER A 482 5.97 22.25 16.48
N LEU A 483 6.01 20.91 16.32
CA LEU A 483 6.24 19.99 17.43
C LEU A 483 7.72 19.92 17.79
N ASN A 484 8.03 19.66 19.07
CA ASN A 484 9.40 19.48 19.54
C ASN A 484 9.56 18.19 20.36
N VAL A 485 10.80 17.77 20.55
CA VAL A 485 11.12 16.55 21.30
C VAL A 485 11.04 16.83 22.80
N PRO A 486 10.23 16.09 23.57
CA PRO A 486 10.15 16.26 25.02
C PRO A 486 11.36 15.65 25.73
N THR A 487 11.74 16.23 26.87
CA THR A 487 12.71 15.63 27.79
C THR A 487 11.98 14.73 28.78
N LEU A 488 12.20 13.42 28.67
CA LEU A 488 11.60 12.40 29.53
C LEU A 488 12.58 11.98 30.64
N ASN A 489 12.12 11.95 31.89
CA ASN A 489 12.89 11.45 33.00
C ASN A 489 11.98 10.76 34.04
N GLU A 490 12.28 9.51 34.37
CA GLU A 490 11.51 8.73 35.34
C GLU A 490 11.57 9.29 36.79
N LYS A 491 12.60 10.08 37.09
CA LYS A 491 12.75 10.74 38.40
C LYS A 491 11.78 11.89 38.60
N TYR A 492 11.25 12.46 37.55
CA TYR A 492 10.22 13.49 37.63
C TYR A 492 8.90 12.88 38.12
N VAL A 493 8.08 13.71 38.75
CA VAL A 493 6.70 13.39 39.10
C VAL A 493 5.82 14.54 38.64
N GLY A 494 5.59 14.63 37.34
CA GLY A 494 4.81 15.73 36.79
C GLY A 494 5.08 15.96 35.30
N ILE A 495 4.57 17.08 34.82
CA ILE A 495 4.75 17.62 33.48
C ILE A 495 4.84 19.15 33.56
N GLY A 496 5.79 19.73 32.83
CA GLY A 496 5.90 21.16 32.62
C GLY A 496 6.23 21.46 31.18
N PHE A 497 5.61 22.47 30.59
CA PHE A 497 5.85 22.88 29.22
C PHE A 497 5.74 24.39 29.03
N ALA A 498 6.47 24.89 28.04
CA ALA A 498 6.43 26.26 27.57
C ALA A 498 5.90 26.31 26.11
N ASN A 499 5.12 27.38 25.87
CA ASN A 499 4.56 27.68 24.52
C ASN A 499 3.78 26.52 23.89
N GLY A 500 2.99 25.81 24.69
CA GLY A 500 2.14 24.71 24.25
C GLY A 500 0.96 25.18 23.40
N ARG A 501 0.68 24.49 22.31
CA ARG A 501 -0.44 24.78 21.40
C ARG A 501 -1.30 23.54 21.21
N ASN A 502 -2.59 23.66 21.51
CA ASN A 502 -3.52 22.55 21.38
C ASN A 502 -3.61 22.10 19.90
N LEU A 503 -3.41 20.81 19.64
CA LEU A 503 -3.38 20.25 18.28
C LEU A 503 -4.68 20.50 17.52
N PHE A 504 -5.82 20.39 18.18
CA PHE A 504 -7.11 20.55 17.49
C PHE A 504 -7.39 21.99 17.12
N LEU A 505 -6.93 22.94 17.93
CA LEU A 505 -6.99 24.35 17.58
C LEU A 505 -5.96 24.69 16.49
N ARG A 506 -4.76 24.09 16.56
CA ARG A 506 -3.75 24.25 15.51
C ARG A 506 -4.22 23.72 14.15
N GLU A 507 -4.97 22.62 14.14
CA GLU A 507 -5.62 22.11 12.92
C GLU A 507 -6.59 23.14 12.33
N LEU A 508 -7.37 23.83 13.17
CA LEU A 508 -8.24 24.91 12.73
C LEU A 508 -7.45 26.14 12.24
N GLU A 509 -6.35 26.49 12.91
CA GLU A 509 -5.46 27.59 12.50
C GLU A 509 -4.86 27.32 11.10
N LEU A 510 -4.42 26.11 10.82
CA LEU A 510 -3.90 25.71 9.50
C LEU A 510 -4.95 25.76 8.38
N LYS A 511 -6.23 25.58 8.74
CA LYS A 511 -7.37 25.62 7.79
C LYS A 511 -8.06 26.98 7.73
N SER A 512 -7.87 27.84 8.71
CA SER A 512 -8.56 29.13 8.84
C SER A 512 -7.61 30.24 9.36
N LYS A 513 -8.07 31.50 9.39
CA LYS A 513 -7.27 32.63 9.89
C LYS A 513 -7.29 32.79 11.42
N ILE A 514 -7.77 31.79 12.17
CA ILE A 514 -7.81 31.84 13.64
C ILE A 514 -6.40 31.62 14.18
N LYS A 515 -5.89 32.53 15.03
CA LYS A 515 -4.57 32.39 15.65
C LYS A 515 -4.66 31.69 16.99
N VAL A 516 -3.88 30.62 17.17
CA VAL A 516 -3.80 29.87 18.45
C VAL A 516 -2.82 30.57 19.40
N VAL A 517 -3.29 30.93 20.58
CA VAL A 517 -2.46 31.51 21.64
C VAL A 517 -1.71 30.39 22.35
N PRO A 518 -0.36 30.40 22.39
CA PRO A 518 0.43 29.45 23.15
C PRO A 518 0.25 29.64 24.65
N VAL A 519 0.38 28.55 25.41
CA VAL A 519 0.23 28.57 26.86
C VAL A 519 1.38 27.87 27.58
N ASN A 520 1.71 28.31 28.78
CA ASN A 520 2.71 27.68 29.63
C ASN A 520 1.97 27.03 30.82
N TYR A 521 2.42 25.85 31.24
CA TYR A 521 1.83 25.21 32.41
C TYR A 521 2.77 24.19 33.06
N VAL A 522 2.59 24.03 34.38
CA VAL A 522 3.35 23.04 35.16
C VAL A 522 2.49 22.39 36.24
N ILE A 523 2.68 21.09 36.41
CA ILE A 523 2.15 20.28 37.51
C ILE A 523 3.24 19.36 38.03
N GLY A 524 3.42 19.29 39.34
CA GLY A 524 4.36 18.37 39.99
C GLY A 524 5.82 18.84 39.98
N ASP A 525 6.73 17.89 40.19
CA ASP A 525 8.17 18.13 40.30
C ASP A 525 8.88 17.90 38.98
N VAL A 526 9.15 19.00 38.26
CA VAL A 526 9.87 19.05 36.97
C VAL A 526 10.81 20.26 36.98
N PRO A 527 11.80 20.35 36.07
CA PRO A 527 12.77 21.46 36.03
C PRO A 527 12.15 22.85 35.85
N ILE A 528 11.05 22.98 35.14
CA ILE A 528 10.32 24.25 35.01
C ILE A 528 9.54 24.48 36.31
N GLN A 529 9.89 25.52 37.05
CA GLN A 529 9.21 25.92 38.28
C GLN A 529 8.84 27.41 38.21
N PRO A 530 7.60 27.74 37.83
CA PRO A 530 7.12 29.10 37.85
C PRO A 530 7.09 29.70 39.26
N PRO A 531 7.17 31.03 39.41
CA PRO A 531 6.92 31.69 40.67
C PRO A 531 5.56 31.27 41.29
N ASN A 532 5.49 31.24 42.59
CA ASN A 532 4.28 30.85 43.34
C ASN A 532 3.87 29.37 43.19
N THR A 533 4.78 28.47 42.85
CA THR A 533 4.55 27.02 42.82
C THR A 533 5.52 26.32 43.78
N ASN A 534 5.07 25.23 44.43
CA ASN A 534 5.87 24.39 45.33
C ASN A 534 5.83 22.91 44.92
N LYS A 535 5.85 22.63 43.60
CA LYS A 535 5.82 21.28 43.07
C LYS A 535 4.53 20.52 43.35
N GLU A 536 3.40 21.24 43.46
CA GLU A 536 2.10 20.66 43.75
C GLU A 536 1.68 19.71 42.63
N ARG A 537 1.16 18.55 43.04
CA ARG A 537 0.74 17.46 42.12
C ARG A 537 -0.76 17.36 41.96
N ILE A 538 -1.52 18.00 42.90
CA ILE A 538 -2.97 18.01 42.87
C ILE A 538 -3.42 19.44 42.67
N ILE A 539 -4.20 19.68 41.64
CA ILE A 539 -4.58 21.03 41.21
C ILE A 539 -6.07 21.12 40.94
N VAL A 540 -6.67 22.21 41.34
CA VAL A 540 -8.00 22.64 40.92
C VAL A 540 -7.87 23.83 39.98
N LEU A 541 -8.40 23.72 38.79
CA LEU A 541 -8.39 24.78 37.77
C LEU A 541 -9.74 25.48 37.74
N SER A 542 -9.74 26.76 38.09
CA SER A 542 -10.91 27.64 38.22
C SER A 542 -11.02 28.63 37.04
N GLY A 543 -12.12 29.35 36.95
CA GLY A 543 -12.30 30.49 36.03
C GLY A 543 -13.40 30.34 34.99
N ALA A 544 -13.44 31.27 34.03
CA ALA A 544 -14.52 31.40 33.07
C ALA A 544 -14.69 30.18 32.15
N ASN A 545 -15.93 29.87 31.76
CA ASN A 545 -16.24 28.75 30.85
C ASN A 545 -15.59 28.89 29.47
N SER A 546 -15.44 30.12 28.97
CA SER A 546 -14.76 30.43 27.71
C SER A 546 -13.25 30.62 27.83
N GLY A 547 -12.68 30.42 29.04
CA GLY A 547 -11.29 30.71 29.37
C GLY A 547 -10.27 29.78 28.72
N GLY A 548 -10.68 28.59 28.27
CA GLY A 548 -9.79 27.62 27.69
C GLY A 548 -9.34 26.50 28.63
N LYS A 549 -9.98 26.34 29.81
CA LYS A 549 -9.68 25.27 30.79
C LYS A 549 -9.67 23.88 30.17
N THR A 550 -10.75 23.49 29.50
CA THR A 550 -10.87 22.21 28.79
C THR A 550 -9.80 22.08 27.69
N THR A 551 -9.47 23.19 27.01
CA THR A 551 -8.43 23.23 25.98
C THR A 551 -7.05 22.95 26.54
N LEU A 552 -6.73 23.50 27.72
CA LEU A 552 -5.49 23.25 28.46
C LEU A 552 -5.41 21.77 28.90
N LEU A 553 -6.51 21.25 29.49
CA LEU A 553 -6.58 19.85 29.90
C LEU A 553 -6.31 18.89 28.71
N ASN A 554 -6.94 19.16 27.56
CA ASN A 554 -6.73 18.42 26.35
C ASN A 554 -5.29 18.53 25.83
N LEU A 555 -4.67 19.71 25.90
CA LEU A 555 -3.27 19.93 25.54
C LEU A 555 -2.32 19.06 26.38
N ILE A 556 -2.53 19.00 27.67
CA ILE A 556 -1.74 18.15 28.57
C ILE A 556 -1.89 16.68 28.18
N ALA A 557 -3.12 16.23 27.94
CA ALA A 557 -3.36 14.86 27.46
C ALA A 557 -2.67 14.59 26.13
N GLN A 558 -2.72 15.52 25.16
CA GLN A 558 -2.06 15.42 23.86
C GLN A 558 -0.54 15.31 24.00
N ILE A 559 0.09 16.15 24.81
CA ILE A 559 1.53 16.12 25.08
C ILE A 559 1.93 14.76 25.66
N VAL A 560 1.24 14.28 26.70
CA VAL A 560 1.59 13.03 27.37
C VAL A 560 1.39 11.83 26.46
N ILE A 561 0.27 11.78 25.74
CA ILE A 561 -0.01 10.69 24.78
C ILE A 561 1.05 10.64 23.69
N LEU A 562 1.34 11.77 23.01
CA LEU A 562 2.36 11.82 21.96
C LEU A 562 3.76 11.46 22.48
N ALA A 563 4.15 12.02 23.62
CA ALA A 563 5.45 11.73 24.22
C ALA A 563 5.63 10.24 24.50
N GLN A 564 4.61 9.59 25.08
CA GLN A 564 4.66 8.16 25.39
C GLN A 564 4.46 7.24 24.15
N MET A 565 3.93 7.77 23.04
CA MET A 565 4.00 7.11 21.73
C MET A 565 5.42 7.16 21.13
N GLY A 566 6.28 8.04 21.62
CA GLY A 566 7.61 8.33 21.07
C GLY A 566 7.56 9.34 19.92
N PHE A 567 6.61 10.27 19.95
CA PHE A 567 6.46 11.33 18.94
C PHE A 567 6.80 12.71 19.50
N PRO A 568 7.25 13.67 18.66
CA PRO A 568 7.36 15.07 19.05
C PRO A 568 6.02 15.62 19.53
N VAL A 569 6.05 16.62 20.42
CA VAL A 569 4.91 17.14 21.15
C VAL A 569 4.63 18.62 20.84
N PRO A 570 3.38 19.09 20.98
CA PRO A 570 2.97 20.43 20.57
C PRO A 570 3.33 21.52 21.60
N ALA A 571 4.61 21.64 21.94
CA ALA A 571 5.13 22.70 22.79
C ALA A 571 6.62 22.92 22.45
N GLU A 572 7.15 24.09 22.78
CA GLU A 572 8.55 24.42 22.49
C GLU A 572 9.51 23.71 23.43
N GLU A 573 9.17 23.62 24.70
CA GLU A 573 9.98 22.98 25.73
C GLU A 573 9.06 22.13 26.61
N VAL A 574 9.41 20.87 26.84
CA VAL A 574 8.63 19.94 27.69
C VAL A 574 9.56 19.10 28.56
N TYR A 575 9.26 19.08 29.85
CA TYR A 575 9.85 18.15 30.82
C TYR A 575 8.75 17.34 31.45
N MET A 576 8.83 16.01 31.41
CA MET A 576 7.81 15.18 32.04
C MET A 576 8.34 13.81 32.46
N CYS A 577 7.61 13.19 33.38
CA CYS A 577 7.75 11.76 33.61
C CYS A 577 6.78 10.99 32.66
N PRO A 578 7.14 9.80 32.20
CA PRO A 578 6.15 8.90 31.62
C PRO A 578 5.24 8.35 32.74
N PHE A 579 3.95 8.19 32.45
CA PHE A 579 2.94 7.68 33.35
C PHE A 579 2.57 6.23 33.01
N ASP A 580 2.33 5.40 34.05
CA ASP A 580 1.81 4.04 33.85
C ASP A 580 0.36 4.07 33.42
N GLU A 581 -0.40 5.05 33.94
CA GLU A 581 -1.84 5.14 33.70
C GLU A 581 -2.26 6.59 33.43
N ILE A 582 -3.06 6.78 32.39
CA ILE A 582 -3.63 8.06 31.99
C ILE A 582 -5.15 7.96 32.08
N TYR A 583 -5.74 8.83 32.85
CA TYR A 583 -7.18 8.97 33.04
C TYR A 583 -7.62 10.33 32.52
N LEU A 584 -8.55 10.36 31.58
CA LEU A 584 -9.20 11.58 31.09
C LEU A 584 -10.71 11.38 31.23
N PHE A 585 -11.34 12.28 32.02
CA PHE A 585 -12.78 12.32 32.19
C PHE A 585 -13.27 13.64 31.61
N SER A 586 -13.92 13.59 30.44
CA SER A 586 -14.52 14.76 29.80
C SER A 586 -15.89 15.05 30.37
N ARG A 587 -16.33 16.31 30.26
CA ARG A 587 -17.65 16.74 30.69
C ARG A 587 -18.77 15.87 30.08
N SER A 588 -19.62 15.32 30.92
CA SER A 588 -20.83 14.60 30.51
C SER A 588 -21.86 15.57 29.97
N ARG A 589 -22.34 15.34 28.76
CA ARG A 589 -23.46 16.07 28.18
C ARG A 589 -24.75 15.41 28.62
N GLY A 590 -25.46 16.00 29.56
CA GLY A 590 -26.78 15.60 30.04
C GLY A 590 -26.93 15.58 31.53
N ILE A 591 -28.16 15.56 32.05
CA ILE A 591 -28.49 15.37 33.46
C ILE A 591 -28.09 13.95 33.82
N MET A 592 -27.11 13.77 34.71
CA MET A 592 -26.74 12.45 35.19
C MET A 592 -27.81 11.93 36.15
N ASP A 593 -28.28 10.74 35.90
CA ASP A 593 -29.10 10.00 36.86
C ASP A 593 -28.25 9.40 37.99
N ALA A 594 -28.88 8.90 39.03
CA ALA A 594 -28.20 8.32 40.19
C ALA A 594 -27.25 7.17 39.80
N GLY A 595 -27.55 6.44 38.72
CA GLY A 595 -26.71 5.35 38.20
C GLY A 595 -25.40 5.82 37.57
N ALA A 596 -25.41 6.95 36.87
CA ALA A 596 -24.22 7.57 36.31
C ALA A 596 -23.29 8.14 37.42
N PHE A 597 -23.85 8.67 38.49
CA PHE A 597 -23.09 9.08 39.66
C PHE A 597 -22.38 7.90 40.33
N GLU A 598 -23.10 6.81 40.58
CA GLU A 598 -22.52 5.57 41.13
C GLU A 598 -21.40 5.01 40.27
N ALA A 599 -21.61 4.95 38.96
CA ALA A 599 -20.60 4.49 38.01
C ALA A 599 -19.33 5.37 38.06
N THR A 600 -19.50 6.69 38.17
CA THR A 600 -18.39 7.63 38.29
C THR A 600 -17.60 7.40 39.57
N LEU A 601 -18.24 7.26 40.70
CA LEU A 601 -17.57 6.94 41.97
C LEU A 601 -16.85 5.60 41.92
N LYS A 602 -17.44 4.57 41.34
CA LYS A 602 -16.77 3.27 41.11
C LYS A 602 -15.52 3.41 40.27
N ASN A 603 -15.54 4.26 39.25
CA ASN A 603 -14.36 4.54 38.45
C ASN A 603 -13.28 5.24 39.24
N PHE A 604 -13.62 6.28 40.04
CA PHE A 604 -12.65 6.93 40.91
C PHE A 604 -12.08 6.02 41.98
N ALA A 605 -12.87 5.10 42.53
CA ALA A 605 -12.35 4.10 43.46
C ALA A 605 -11.21 3.28 42.84
N LYS A 606 -11.34 2.87 41.55
CA LYS A 606 -10.27 2.18 40.82
C LYS A 606 -9.04 3.06 40.60
N VAL A 607 -9.25 4.35 40.29
CA VAL A 607 -8.15 5.32 40.13
C VAL A 607 -7.38 5.49 41.45
N ILE A 608 -8.08 5.68 42.56
CA ILE A 608 -7.50 5.92 43.87
C ILE A 608 -6.71 4.69 44.36
N THR A 609 -7.26 3.50 44.20
CA THR A 609 -6.63 2.24 44.67
C THR A 609 -5.44 1.79 43.83
N SER A 610 -5.24 2.31 42.62
CA SER A 610 -4.06 1.97 41.79
C SER A 610 -2.77 2.54 42.41
N PRO A 611 -1.73 1.73 42.68
CA PRO A 611 -0.44 2.21 43.21
C PRO A 611 0.48 2.81 42.14
N LYS A 612 0.11 2.70 40.88
CA LYS A 612 0.91 3.08 39.72
C LYS A 612 1.07 4.60 39.57
N LYS A 613 2.12 5.02 38.84
CA LYS A 613 2.31 6.44 38.51
C LYS A 613 1.23 6.85 37.50
N LYS A 614 0.41 7.83 37.87
CA LYS A 614 -0.79 8.16 37.10
C LYS A 614 -1.02 9.66 36.92
N LEU A 615 -1.58 9.98 35.75
CA LEU A 615 -2.11 11.29 35.42
C LEU A 615 -3.64 11.23 35.37
N VAL A 616 -4.30 12.08 36.13
CA VAL A 616 -5.76 12.14 36.25
C VAL A 616 -6.23 13.53 35.82
N LEU A 617 -6.94 13.60 34.72
CA LEU A 617 -7.47 14.83 34.15
C LEU A 617 -8.99 14.76 34.14
N VAL A 618 -9.63 15.74 34.85
CA VAL A 618 -11.07 15.73 35.08
C VAL A 618 -11.68 17.06 34.68
N ASP A 619 -12.69 17.02 33.83
CA ASP A 619 -13.42 18.20 33.35
C ASP A 619 -14.84 18.22 33.93
N GLU A 620 -15.11 19.15 34.81
CA GLU A 620 -16.40 19.46 35.41
C GLU A 620 -17.18 18.25 35.98
N LEU A 621 -16.70 17.71 37.12
CA LEU A 621 -17.33 16.60 37.81
C LEU A 621 -18.62 16.98 38.55
N GLU A 622 -18.81 18.26 38.82
CA GLU A 622 -19.92 18.80 39.62
C GLU A 622 -21.32 18.64 39.04
N ALA A 623 -21.42 18.39 37.74
CA ALA A 623 -22.71 18.15 37.08
C ALA A 623 -23.47 16.88 37.57
N ILE A 624 -22.88 16.18 38.56
CA ILE A 624 -23.30 14.86 39.01
C ILE A 624 -24.33 14.95 40.15
N THR A 625 -24.28 16.01 41.00
CA THR A 625 -25.15 16.16 42.18
C THR A 625 -25.28 17.64 42.61
N GLU A 626 -26.00 17.90 43.69
CA GLU A 626 -26.15 19.25 44.21
C GLU A 626 -24.77 19.88 44.58
N PRO A 627 -24.56 21.19 44.33
CA PRO A 627 -23.27 21.87 44.46
C PRO A 627 -22.53 21.61 45.78
N GLY A 628 -23.22 21.67 46.91
CA GLY A 628 -22.62 21.45 48.20
C GLY A 628 -22.19 20.01 48.48
N ALA A 629 -22.91 19.04 47.94
CA ALA A 629 -22.54 17.64 48.00
C ALA A 629 -21.40 17.36 47.03
N ALA A 630 -21.43 17.93 45.83
CA ALA A 630 -20.37 17.80 44.82
C ALA A 630 -19.04 18.32 45.35
N ALA A 631 -18.99 19.49 45.98
CA ALA A 631 -17.76 20.05 46.56
C ALA A 631 -17.11 19.11 47.59
N LYS A 632 -17.93 18.49 48.47
CA LYS A 632 -17.45 17.52 49.48
C LYS A 632 -16.88 16.24 48.81
N VAL A 633 -17.57 15.73 47.78
CA VAL A 633 -17.10 14.54 47.01
C VAL A 633 -15.79 14.85 46.33
N ILE A 634 -15.69 15.98 45.62
CA ILE A 634 -14.46 16.41 44.93
C ILE A 634 -13.32 16.56 45.93
N ALA A 635 -13.55 17.27 47.09
CA ALA A 635 -12.53 17.41 48.11
C ALA A 635 -12.05 16.07 48.66
N GLY A 636 -12.95 15.13 48.94
CA GLY A 636 -12.59 13.77 49.37
C GLY A 636 -11.77 13.01 48.34
N ILE A 637 -12.11 13.11 47.05
CA ILE A 637 -11.34 12.48 45.96
C ILE A 637 -9.94 13.10 45.89
N LEU A 638 -9.81 14.45 45.97
CA LEU A 638 -8.51 15.13 45.92
C LEU A 638 -7.62 14.74 47.13
N GLU A 639 -8.18 14.59 48.32
CA GLU A 639 -7.47 14.13 49.53
C GLU A 639 -6.92 12.71 49.34
N LEU A 640 -7.76 11.81 48.82
CA LEU A 640 -7.36 10.43 48.54
C LEU A 640 -6.30 10.33 47.44
N LEU A 641 -6.38 11.12 46.37
CA LEU A 641 -5.36 11.20 45.32
C LEU A 641 -4.05 11.82 45.85
N TYR A 642 -4.12 12.80 46.75
CA TYR A 642 -2.96 13.43 47.39
C TYR A 642 -2.13 12.42 48.19
N ALA A 643 -2.78 11.48 48.86
CA ALA A 643 -2.12 10.43 49.62
C ALA A 643 -1.16 9.58 48.77
N SER A 644 -1.40 9.45 47.47
CA SER A 644 -0.51 8.75 46.53
C SER A 644 0.57 9.70 45.99
N LYS A 645 1.83 9.47 46.36
CA LYS A 645 2.99 10.28 45.91
C LYS A 645 3.22 10.23 44.40
N ASN A 646 2.70 9.22 43.71
CA ASN A 646 2.89 8.98 42.28
C ASN A 646 1.70 9.49 41.45
N THR A 647 0.84 10.34 41.99
CA THR A 647 -0.34 10.86 41.31
C THR A 647 -0.17 12.33 40.97
N CYS A 648 -0.42 12.69 39.70
CA CYS A 648 -0.68 14.05 39.26
C CYS A 648 -2.14 14.16 38.84
N ALA A 649 -2.87 15.15 39.37
CA ALA A 649 -4.29 15.32 39.08
C ALA A 649 -4.64 16.80 38.84
N ILE A 650 -5.46 17.06 37.83
CA ILE A 650 -6.05 18.36 37.52
C ILE A 650 -7.56 18.19 37.44
N PHE A 651 -8.27 18.96 38.28
CA PHE A 651 -9.73 19.00 38.29
C PHE A 651 -10.18 20.38 37.83
N ILE A 652 -10.89 20.46 36.72
CA ILE A 652 -11.61 21.69 36.37
C ILE A 652 -12.91 21.71 37.16
N SER A 653 -13.17 22.76 37.90
CA SER A 653 -14.41 22.92 38.67
C SER A 653 -14.85 24.36 38.77
N HIS A 654 -16.17 24.58 38.68
CA HIS A 654 -16.83 25.84 38.97
C HIS A 654 -17.03 26.03 40.49
N LEU A 655 -16.95 24.93 41.26
CA LEU A 655 -17.07 24.91 42.73
C LEU A 655 -15.70 24.98 43.39
N ALA A 656 -14.69 25.55 42.72
CA ALA A 656 -13.33 25.59 43.21
C ALA A 656 -13.26 26.29 44.59
N GLU A 657 -14.03 27.37 44.84
CA GLU A 657 -14.08 28.07 46.11
C GLU A 657 -14.67 27.18 47.20
N GLU A 658 -15.77 26.49 46.93
CA GLU A 658 -16.43 25.57 47.88
C GLU A 658 -15.55 24.37 48.20
N VAL A 659 -14.89 23.82 47.19
CA VAL A 659 -13.93 22.70 47.32
C VAL A 659 -12.78 23.11 48.22
N MET A 660 -12.22 24.32 48.05
CA MET A 660 -11.08 24.81 48.82
C MET A 660 -11.44 25.10 50.29
N LYS A 661 -12.70 25.39 50.58
CA LYS A 661 -13.18 25.54 51.99
C LYS A 661 -13.26 24.21 52.74
N VAL A 662 -13.35 23.09 52.03
CA VAL A 662 -13.58 21.76 52.60
C VAL A 662 -12.33 20.89 52.59
N VAL A 663 -11.48 21.01 51.55
CA VAL A 663 -10.28 20.18 51.37
C VAL A 663 -9.24 20.40 52.48
N LYS A 664 -8.68 19.31 53.02
CA LYS A 664 -7.77 19.34 54.19
C LYS A 664 -6.30 19.11 53.84
N VAL A 665 -5.98 18.93 52.56
CA VAL A 665 -4.61 18.69 52.08
C VAL A 665 -4.16 19.87 51.21
N PRO A 666 -2.83 20.07 51.03
CA PRO A 666 -2.33 21.10 50.13
C PRO A 666 -2.74 20.81 48.67
N VAL A 667 -3.65 21.59 48.15
CA VAL A 667 -4.10 21.59 46.75
C VAL A 667 -3.83 22.97 46.19
N ARG A 668 -3.18 23.04 45.03
CA ARG A 668 -2.98 24.29 44.31
C ARG A 668 -4.25 24.66 43.54
N VAL A 669 -4.63 25.91 43.61
CA VAL A 669 -5.70 26.43 42.75
C VAL A 669 -5.08 27.31 41.68
N ASP A 670 -5.36 27.04 40.42
CA ASP A 670 -4.93 27.87 39.30
C ASP A 670 -6.17 28.50 38.64
N GLY A 671 -6.01 29.71 38.16
CA GLY A 671 -7.14 30.46 37.60
C GLY A 671 -6.91 30.97 36.18
N ILE A 672 -7.90 30.83 35.32
CA ILE A 672 -7.94 31.47 34.01
C ILE A 672 -9.03 32.53 34.05
N GLU A 673 -8.64 33.82 34.06
CA GLU A 673 -9.55 34.94 34.25
C GLU A 673 -9.76 35.71 32.91
N ALA A 674 -10.98 36.20 32.73
CA ALA A 674 -11.27 37.18 31.70
C ALA A 674 -11.07 38.59 32.27
N SER A 675 -10.21 39.39 31.66
CA SER A 675 -9.85 40.74 32.12
C SER A 675 -10.84 41.83 31.70
N GLY A 676 -11.81 41.51 30.79
CA GLY A 676 -12.80 42.47 30.30
C GLY A 676 -13.33 42.12 28.92
N LEU A 677 -13.89 43.12 28.25
CA LEU A 677 -14.34 43.05 26.86
C LEU A 677 -13.44 43.90 25.97
N ASP A 678 -13.16 43.43 24.76
CA ASP A 678 -12.47 44.22 23.72
C ASP A 678 -13.43 45.24 23.05
N GLU A 679 -12.91 46.03 22.11
CA GLU A 679 -13.68 47.00 21.34
C GLU A 679 -14.83 46.38 20.56
N ASN A 680 -14.73 45.09 20.23
CA ASN A 680 -15.74 44.31 19.53
C ASN A 680 -16.66 43.51 20.50
N LEU A 681 -16.60 43.81 21.79
CA LEU A 681 -17.36 43.12 22.84
C LEU A 681 -17.02 41.64 23.01
N ASN A 682 -15.82 41.18 22.57
CA ASN A 682 -15.36 39.85 22.87
C ASN A 682 -14.63 39.84 24.24
N LEU A 683 -14.73 38.69 24.92
CA LEU A 683 -14.02 38.51 26.18
C LEU A 683 -12.51 38.51 25.93
N ILE A 684 -11.81 39.42 26.61
CA ILE A 684 -10.34 39.41 26.72
C ILE A 684 -9.96 38.42 27.79
N VAL A 685 -9.39 37.27 27.38
CA VAL A 685 -8.97 36.23 28.30
C VAL A 685 -7.47 36.05 28.18
N ASP A 686 -6.73 36.18 29.28
CA ASP A 686 -5.38 35.63 29.33
C ASP A 686 -5.50 34.12 29.52
N ARG A 687 -5.05 33.40 28.46
CA ARG A 687 -5.18 31.95 28.43
C ARG A 687 -4.12 31.22 29.25
N ASN A 688 -3.09 31.94 29.73
CA ASN A 688 -2.13 31.40 30.68
C ASN A 688 -2.75 31.36 32.08
N PRO A 689 -2.80 30.20 32.75
CA PRO A 689 -3.28 30.12 34.10
C PRO A 689 -2.39 30.91 35.06
N ILE A 690 -3.00 31.63 35.98
CA ILE A 690 -2.33 32.27 37.12
C ILE A 690 -2.22 31.23 38.22
N TYR A 691 -1.00 30.93 38.62
CA TYR A 691 -0.71 29.94 39.67
C TYR A 691 -1.10 30.45 41.08
N ASN A 692 -1.62 29.55 41.89
CA ASN A 692 -2.14 29.87 43.25
C ASN A 692 -3.13 31.02 43.26
N TYR A 693 -4.00 31.06 42.28
CA TYR A 693 -5.00 32.10 42.11
C TYR A 693 -6.39 31.52 41.84
N LEU A 694 -7.36 31.90 42.65
CA LEU A 694 -8.75 31.53 42.44
C LEU A 694 -9.41 32.54 41.48
N ALA A 695 -9.55 32.19 40.23
CA ALA A 695 -10.24 33.04 39.25
C ALA A 695 -11.75 33.01 39.47
N ARG A 696 -12.37 34.17 39.32
CA ARG A 696 -13.83 34.31 39.40
C ARG A 696 -14.49 33.86 38.08
N SER A 697 -15.66 33.25 38.23
CA SER A 697 -16.54 33.07 37.09
C SER A 697 -17.05 34.43 36.63
N THR A 698 -17.18 34.63 35.29
CA THR A 698 -17.50 35.95 34.72
C THR A 698 -18.89 36.00 34.05
N PRO A 699 -20.00 35.60 34.72
CA PRO A 699 -21.34 35.83 34.19
C PRO A 699 -21.63 37.31 34.00
N GLU A 700 -21.04 38.16 34.87
CA GLU A 700 -21.07 39.61 34.83
C GLU A 700 -20.63 40.20 33.47
N LEU A 701 -19.48 39.78 32.93
CA LEU A 701 -18.99 40.19 31.62
C LEU A 701 -19.86 39.71 30.46
N ILE A 702 -20.52 38.57 30.62
CA ILE A 702 -21.47 38.08 29.62
C ILE A 702 -22.71 38.96 29.60
N VAL A 703 -23.25 39.31 30.77
CA VAL A 703 -24.38 40.20 30.87
C VAL A 703 -24.02 41.60 30.39
N GLU A 704 -22.83 42.11 30.71
CA GLU A 704 -22.29 43.35 30.18
C GLU A 704 -22.21 43.36 28.63
N ARG A 705 -21.71 42.30 28.05
CA ARG A 705 -21.71 42.10 26.59
C ARG A 705 -23.11 42.16 26.01
N LEU A 706 -24.07 41.42 26.60
CA LEU A 706 -25.45 41.39 26.16
C LEU A 706 -26.09 42.78 26.31
N TYR A 707 -25.82 43.52 27.38
CA TYR A 707 -26.27 44.88 27.59
C TYR A 707 -25.78 45.82 26.45
N HIS A 708 -24.54 45.69 26.04
CA HIS A 708 -23.99 46.50 24.94
C HIS A 708 -24.53 46.09 23.53
N LEU A 709 -24.84 44.83 23.32
CA LEU A 709 -25.37 44.32 22.06
C LEU A 709 -26.88 44.56 21.90
N SER A 710 -27.64 44.71 22.99
CA SER A 710 -29.10 44.77 22.97
C SER A 710 -29.64 46.18 22.86
N LYS A 711 -30.88 46.33 22.37
CA LYS A 711 -31.61 47.57 22.21
C LYS A 711 -33.01 47.45 22.84
N GLY A 712 -33.61 48.59 23.21
CA GLY A 712 -34.98 48.65 23.75
C GLY A 712 -35.15 47.91 25.06
N ASN A 713 -36.26 47.16 25.23
CA ASN A 713 -36.64 46.51 26.49
C ASN A 713 -35.64 45.43 26.93
N GLU A 714 -34.97 44.79 26.03
CA GLU A 714 -33.94 43.76 26.34
C GLU A 714 -32.74 44.41 27.05
N ARG A 715 -32.35 45.62 26.65
CA ARG A 715 -31.26 46.37 27.31
C ARG A 715 -31.58 46.72 28.75
N GLU A 716 -32.83 47.06 29.06
CA GLU A 716 -33.26 47.35 30.43
C GLU A 716 -33.23 46.07 31.33
N VAL A 717 -33.54 44.90 30.74
CA VAL A 717 -33.41 43.64 31.46
C VAL A 717 -31.95 43.37 31.83
N TYR A 718 -31.04 43.49 30.87
CA TYR A 718 -29.61 43.26 31.12
C TYR A 718 -29.01 44.31 32.03
N LYS A 719 -29.50 45.54 32.01
CA LYS A 719 -29.10 46.58 32.93
C LYS A 719 -29.44 46.20 34.38
N LYS A 720 -30.68 45.76 34.64
CA LYS A 720 -31.10 45.29 35.97
C LYS A 720 -30.26 44.10 36.45
N LEU A 721 -29.96 43.13 35.55
CA LEU A 721 -29.09 42.01 35.89
C LEU A 721 -27.66 42.47 36.24
N LEU A 722 -27.12 43.49 35.58
CA LEU A 722 -25.81 44.07 35.90
C LEU A 722 -25.83 44.77 37.30
N GLU A 723 -26.91 45.43 37.64
CA GLU A 723 -27.09 46.08 38.95
C GLU A 723 -27.07 45.06 40.10
N GLU A 724 -27.64 43.85 39.88
CA GLU A 724 -27.61 42.74 40.86
C GLU A 724 -26.19 42.18 41.08
N PHE A 725 -25.29 42.24 40.08
CA PHE A 725 -23.88 41.87 40.23
C PHE A 725 -23.01 42.92 40.96
N GLY A 726 -23.63 43.99 41.48
CA GLY A 726 -22.94 45.01 42.30
C GLY A 726 -22.11 45.99 41.52
N GLY A 727 -22.68 46.48 40.42
CA GLY A 727 -22.24 47.61 39.57
C GLY A 727 -20.80 48.07 39.67
N ARG A 728 -19.88 47.44 38.91
CA ARG A 728 -18.64 48.13 38.52
C ARG A 728 -19.04 49.26 37.59
N LYS A 729 -18.86 50.52 38.03
CA LYS A 729 -19.04 51.71 37.18
C LYS A 729 -18.30 51.49 35.87
N ALA A 730 -19.07 51.45 34.77
CA ALA A 730 -18.52 51.49 33.42
C ALA A 730 -17.49 52.61 33.32
N ARG A 731 -16.25 52.25 33.10
CA ARG A 731 -15.20 53.17 32.64
C ARG A 731 -15.08 53.13 31.13
#